data_e2a3e6b8adb1de6c9dc373ab3d14b3e8
#
_entry.id   e2a3e6b8adb1de6c9dc373ab3d14b3e8
#
_cell.length_a   1.000
_cell.length_b   1.000
_cell.length_c   1.000
_cell.angle_alpha   90.00
_cell.angle_beta   90.00
_cell.angle_gamma   90.00
#
_symmetry.space_group_name_H-M   'P 1'
#
loop_
_entity.id
_entity.type
_entity.pdbx_description
1 polymer ?
#
loop_
_entity_poly.entity_id
_entity_poly.type
_entity_poly.pdbx_seq_one_letter_code
_entity_poly.pdbx_strand_id
1 'polypeptide(L)'
;MVTTTDKELPGLDTAIYQGLSREQLVQSYRTMYLSRRMDDREIMLKRQQKIFFQVSCAGHEAFLVAAGLNLRPGFDWFYPYYRDRALNLALGVTPYEMLLQAVGAAEDPSSGGRQMPAHWGDPKLHIVTQSACTGTQFLQAAGCAEAGRYLVGHPEAANQRPGEYSQFKDVQFHADELVFVSGGEGSTSQGEFWEAMNYVSSRKLPVLFLIEDNAYAISVPVEVQTAGGNISRLVANFPDFFFAECDGTDLLASYAVLRDAVSHVRAGKGPAFVHGHVIRPYSHSLSDDERLYRPESERQADAQRDPVPCFQMFLLREGILDEEGINALEREVDEEVRVAVDRALAAAKPLPNTVTDYVYSPHVDPASARFQTPASFEVTAAAGAANGSEPQEQAALSADAPAKTMAELINACLRDEMRRDERIVLFGEDVADCSRETYLEQKLIKGKGGVFKLTAGLQTEFGGERVSNSQLAEASIVGRAIGMATRGLKPVAEIQFFDYIWPAMHQLRNELPLIRWRSNNGFSCPCVIRVPIGGYLTGGAIYHSQSGESIFTHIPGLRVVFPSNALDANGLLRTAMRCDDPVLFLEHKRLYRETYGRAAYPGAEYMIPFGKARVAQAGKDVTVVTYGALVPRALQAAQRAERDHGISVEVLDLRSLSPYDWEAIAGSVRKTSRVLVAHEDVLSWGYGAEIAARIADELFDCLDAPVRRVAAMDTFVAYQPDLEDEILPQAQDVYRAILDLTEY
;
A
#
# COMPACT_ATOMS: atom_id res chain seq x y z
N MET A 1 -11.69 60.05 13.31
CA MET A 1 -12.13 59.49 14.61
C MET A 1 -13.64 59.30 14.51
N VAL A 2 -14.08 58.09 14.23
CA VAL A 2 -15.47 57.67 14.36
C VAL A 2 -15.43 56.52 15.35
N THR A 3 -15.95 56.77 16.51
CA THR A 3 -16.11 55.81 17.60
C THR A 3 -17.32 54.96 17.27
N THR A 4 -17.06 53.71 16.86
CA THR A 4 -18.09 52.66 16.84
C THR A 4 -18.25 52.13 18.26
N THR A 5 -19.39 52.39 18.86
CA THR A 5 -19.81 51.77 20.09
C THR A 5 -20.18 50.31 19.81
N ASP A 6 -19.34 49.40 20.29
CA ASP A 6 -19.65 47.97 20.39
C ASP A 6 -20.85 47.85 21.33
N LYS A 7 -22.03 47.57 20.76
CA LYS A 7 -23.13 46.99 21.51
C LYS A 7 -22.78 45.50 21.71
N GLU A 8 -22.28 45.16 22.89
CA GLU A 8 -22.33 43.79 23.38
C GLU A 8 -23.79 43.33 23.36
N LEU A 9 -24.11 42.46 22.42
CA LEU A 9 -25.36 41.68 22.42
C LEU A 9 -25.28 40.70 23.60
N PRO A 10 -26.40 40.49 24.34
CA PRO A 10 -26.43 39.62 25.52
C PRO A 10 -25.90 38.25 25.12
N GLY A 11 -24.98 37.69 25.94
CA GLY A 11 -24.40 36.38 25.72
C GLY A 11 -25.48 35.32 25.50
N LEU A 12 -25.61 34.87 24.28
CA LEU A 12 -26.45 33.72 23.94
C LEU A 12 -25.91 32.51 24.70
N ASP A 13 -26.80 31.78 25.33
CA ASP A 13 -26.49 30.54 26.03
C ASP A 13 -25.91 29.52 25.01
N THR A 14 -24.57 29.40 24.96
CA THR A 14 -23.89 28.51 24.06
C THR A 14 -24.28 27.04 24.25
N ALA A 15 -24.90 26.69 25.36
CA ALA A 15 -25.49 25.38 25.63
C ALA A 15 -26.59 25.01 24.62
N ILE A 16 -27.31 26.01 24.06
CA ILE A 16 -28.37 25.79 23.06
C ILE A 16 -27.81 25.26 21.73
N TYR A 17 -26.58 25.65 21.36
CA TYR A 17 -25.95 25.26 20.09
C TYR A 17 -24.81 24.25 20.30
N GLN A 18 -24.89 23.42 21.30
CA GLN A 18 -23.88 22.39 21.64
C GLN A 18 -22.51 22.98 21.94
N GLY A 19 -22.42 24.26 22.24
CA GLY A 19 -21.16 24.99 22.50
C GLY A 19 -20.60 25.71 21.28
N LEU A 20 -21.24 25.65 20.12
CA LEU A 20 -20.82 26.38 18.92
C LEU A 20 -21.14 27.87 19.03
N SER A 21 -20.24 28.74 18.56
CA SER A 21 -20.48 30.18 18.46
C SER A 21 -21.31 30.51 17.21
N ARG A 22 -21.86 31.75 17.18
CA ARG A 22 -22.59 32.23 15.99
C ARG A 22 -21.70 32.21 14.73
N GLU A 23 -20.45 32.60 14.85
CA GLU A 23 -19.50 32.60 13.75
C GLU A 23 -19.27 31.18 13.23
N GLN A 24 -19.14 30.19 14.12
CA GLN A 24 -18.98 28.78 13.73
C GLN A 24 -20.22 28.26 13.02
N LEU A 25 -21.44 28.64 13.44
CA LEU A 25 -22.69 28.26 12.78
C LEU A 25 -22.77 28.88 11.37
N VAL A 26 -22.46 30.17 11.24
CA VAL A 26 -22.41 30.84 9.93
C VAL A 26 -21.37 30.22 9.01
N GLN A 27 -20.17 29.95 9.53
CA GLN A 27 -19.11 29.29 8.75
C GLN A 27 -19.49 27.86 8.35
N SER A 28 -20.21 27.15 9.21
CA SER A 28 -20.73 25.81 8.89
C SER A 28 -21.71 25.87 7.70
N TYR A 29 -22.67 26.81 7.73
CA TYR A 29 -23.56 27.02 6.61
C TYR A 29 -22.81 27.37 5.33
N ARG A 30 -21.85 28.30 5.43
CA ARG A 30 -21.01 28.66 4.29
C ARG A 30 -20.32 27.43 3.66
N THR A 31 -19.74 26.58 4.48
CA THR A 31 -19.04 25.37 4.00
C THR A 31 -20.01 24.35 3.39
N MET A 32 -21.17 24.13 4.01
CA MET A 32 -22.22 23.25 3.48
C MET A 32 -22.73 23.77 2.12
N TYR A 33 -23.05 25.05 2.03
CA TYR A 33 -23.51 25.69 0.80
C TYR A 33 -22.43 25.66 -0.29
N LEU A 34 -21.18 25.95 0.05
CA LEU A 34 -20.04 25.88 -0.86
C LEU A 34 -19.88 24.47 -1.45
N SER A 35 -19.95 23.43 -0.63
CA SER A 35 -19.89 22.03 -1.08
C SER A 35 -20.99 21.73 -2.11
N ARG A 36 -22.24 22.16 -1.84
CA ARG A 36 -23.39 21.98 -2.71
C ARG A 36 -23.21 22.75 -4.03
N ARG A 37 -22.76 23.99 -3.98
CA ARG A 37 -22.57 24.82 -5.17
C ARG A 37 -21.45 24.28 -6.08
N MET A 38 -20.42 23.67 -5.48
CA MET A 38 -19.39 22.97 -6.26
C MET A 38 -19.97 21.76 -7.00
N ASP A 39 -20.80 20.94 -6.33
CA ASP A 39 -21.48 19.81 -7.00
C ASP A 39 -22.32 20.27 -8.20
N ASP A 40 -23.17 21.28 -7.98
CA ASP A 40 -24.00 21.85 -9.05
C ASP A 40 -23.15 22.32 -10.24
N ARG A 41 -22.01 22.95 -9.94
CA ARG A 41 -21.13 23.48 -10.96
C ARG A 41 -20.41 22.36 -11.72
N GLU A 42 -19.92 21.34 -11.03
CA GLU A 42 -19.31 20.16 -11.68
C GLU A 42 -20.32 19.40 -12.54
N ILE A 43 -21.58 19.27 -12.11
CA ILE A 43 -22.66 18.68 -12.90
C ILE A 43 -22.83 19.47 -14.22
N MET A 44 -22.84 20.81 -14.16
CA MET A 44 -22.93 21.66 -15.35
C MET A 44 -21.69 21.50 -16.25
N LEU A 45 -20.50 21.51 -15.68
CA LEU A 45 -19.23 21.32 -16.42
C LEU A 45 -19.18 19.95 -17.11
N LYS A 46 -19.67 18.90 -16.45
CA LYS A 46 -19.78 17.56 -17.06
C LYS A 46 -20.75 17.56 -18.25
N ARG A 47 -21.92 18.17 -18.11
CA ARG A 47 -22.88 18.32 -19.22
C ARG A 47 -22.30 19.11 -20.38
N GLN A 48 -21.43 20.08 -20.13
CA GLN A 48 -20.69 20.86 -21.14
C GLN A 48 -19.45 20.13 -21.66
N GLN A 49 -19.16 18.90 -21.23
CA GLN A 49 -17.96 18.11 -21.59
C GLN A 49 -16.63 18.81 -21.24
N LYS A 50 -16.63 19.63 -20.18
CA LYS A 50 -15.43 20.30 -19.65
C LYS A 50 -14.70 19.45 -18.61
N ILE A 51 -15.42 18.56 -17.95
CA ILE A 51 -14.90 17.51 -17.09
C ILE A 51 -15.49 16.17 -17.51
N PHE A 52 -14.82 15.04 -17.15
CA PHE A 52 -15.16 13.72 -17.69
C PHE A 52 -15.85 12.81 -16.68
N PHE A 53 -15.77 13.12 -15.40
CA PHE A 53 -16.36 12.37 -14.32
C PHE A 53 -16.86 13.31 -13.21
N GLN A 54 -17.93 12.91 -12.50
CA GLN A 54 -18.44 13.64 -11.34
C GLN A 54 -19.21 12.68 -10.44
N VAL A 55 -18.99 12.82 -9.13
CA VAL A 55 -19.75 12.16 -8.05
C VAL A 55 -20.28 13.24 -7.12
N SER A 56 -21.57 13.22 -6.85
CA SER A 56 -22.17 14.19 -5.94
C SER A 56 -21.89 13.85 -4.47
N CYS A 57 -21.61 14.88 -3.68
CA CYS A 57 -21.44 14.83 -2.25
C CYS A 57 -22.68 15.42 -1.50
N ALA A 58 -23.73 15.77 -2.25
CA ALA A 58 -24.94 16.35 -1.71
C ALA A 58 -25.65 15.44 -0.72
N GLY A 59 -26.14 16.03 0.36
CA GLY A 59 -26.88 15.34 1.43
C GLY A 59 -26.01 14.87 2.59
N HIS A 60 -24.68 14.93 2.46
CA HIS A 60 -23.71 14.53 3.48
C HIS A 60 -23.11 15.74 4.22
N GLU A 61 -23.42 16.96 3.79
CA GLU A 61 -22.72 18.19 4.19
C GLU A 61 -22.72 18.45 5.69
N ALA A 62 -23.88 18.29 6.35
CA ALA A 62 -24.02 18.58 7.79
C ALA A 62 -23.15 17.64 8.64
N PHE A 63 -23.17 16.34 8.33
CA PHE A 63 -22.38 15.33 9.05
C PHE A 63 -20.88 15.56 8.90
N LEU A 64 -20.46 15.87 7.67
CA LEU A 64 -19.06 16.06 7.33
C LEU A 64 -18.49 17.39 7.85
N VAL A 65 -19.26 18.48 7.83
CA VAL A 65 -18.87 19.74 8.47
C VAL A 65 -18.79 19.56 9.98
N ALA A 66 -19.73 18.86 10.58
CA ALA A 66 -19.68 18.53 12.01
C ALA A 66 -18.42 17.72 12.37
N ALA A 67 -17.99 16.79 11.49
CA ALA A 67 -16.72 16.08 11.66
C ALA A 67 -15.53 17.04 11.59
N GLY A 68 -15.46 17.90 10.57
CA GLY A 68 -14.39 18.89 10.41
C GLY A 68 -14.23 19.85 11.57
N LEU A 69 -15.35 20.24 12.23
CA LEU A 69 -15.30 21.09 13.42
C LEU A 69 -14.65 20.42 14.65
N ASN A 70 -14.62 19.11 14.70
CA ASN A 70 -14.06 18.33 15.81
C ASN A 70 -12.64 17.82 15.56
N LEU A 71 -12.16 17.87 14.31
CA LEU A 71 -10.90 17.33 13.87
C LEU A 71 -9.86 18.44 13.60
N ARG A 72 -8.59 18.09 13.60
CA ARG A 72 -7.48 19.04 13.50
C ARG A 72 -6.64 18.74 12.23
N PRO A 73 -6.76 19.58 11.17
CA PRO A 73 -5.96 19.40 9.96
C PRO A 73 -4.47 19.56 10.26
N GLY A 74 -3.62 18.73 9.62
CA GLY A 74 -2.18 18.72 9.85
C GLY A 74 -1.75 18.19 11.22
N PHE A 75 -2.70 17.71 12.03
CA PHE A 75 -2.47 17.09 13.33
C PHE A 75 -3.04 15.66 13.36
N ASP A 76 -4.33 15.51 13.07
CA ASP A 76 -4.98 14.21 12.86
C ASP A 76 -4.65 13.67 11.46
N TRP A 77 -4.89 12.39 11.24
CA TRP A 77 -4.71 11.75 9.95
C TRP A 77 -6.05 11.36 9.35
N PHE A 78 -6.19 11.51 8.02
CA PHE A 78 -7.45 11.34 7.34
C PHE A 78 -7.36 10.33 6.22
N TYR A 79 -8.25 9.33 6.25
CA TYR A 79 -8.53 8.36 5.19
C TYR A 79 -9.98 8.51 4.73
N PRO A 80 -10.28 9.59 3.99
CA PRO A 80 -11.65 9.96 3.67
C PRO A 80 -12.23 9.11 2.54
N TYR A 81 -13.53 9.22 2.37
CA TYR A 81 -14.33 8.64 1.32
C TYR A 81 -14.58 9.67 0.20
N TYR A 82 -14.87 9.24 -1.03
CA TYR A 82 -14.99 10.16 -2.17
C TYR A 82 -16.19 11.14 -2.09
N ARG A 83 -17.13 10.98 -1.12
CA ARG A 83 -18.19 11.97 -0.88
C ARG A 83 -17.82 13.01 0.18
N ASP A 84 -16.63 12.96 0.74
CA ASP A 84 -16.18 13.81 1.84
C ASP A 84 -15.78 15.24 1.42
N ARG A 85 -16.41 15.81 0.39
CA ARG A 85 -16.10 17.18 -0.05
C ARG A 85 -16.24 18.19 1.08
N ALA A 86 -17.36 18.16 1.81
CA ALA A 86 -17.62 19.11 2.89
C ALA A 86 -16.60 18.97 4.04
N LEU A 87 -16.13 17.75 4.32
CA LEU A 87 -15.03 17.52 5.27
C LEU A 87 -13.74 18.13 4.75
N ASN A 88 -13.34 17.81 3.51
CA ASN A 88 -12.10 18.34 2.94
C ASN A 88 -12.08 19.88 2.89
N LEU A 89 -13.22 20.52 2.58
CA LEU A 89 -13.36 21.98 2.66
C LEU A 89 -13.20 22.48 4.09
N ALA A 90 -13.82 21.80 5.07
CA ALA A 90 -13.71 22.16 6.47
C ALA A 90 -12.28 21.97 7.03
N LEU A 91 -11.50 21.04 6.48
CA LEU A 91 -10.09 20.82 6.80
C LEU A 91 -9.14 21.82 6.11
N GLY A 92 -9.62 22.58 5.12
CA GLY A 92 -8.84 23.63 4.49
C GLY A 92 -8.45 23.40 3.02
N VAL A 93 -8.89 22.31 2.39
CA VAL A 93 -8.76 22.14 0.93
C VAL A 93 -9.63 23.20 0.24
N THR A 94 -9.08 23.92 -0.72
CA THR A 94 -9.76 25.02 -1.36
C THR A 94 -10.66 24.57 -2.55
N PRO A 95 -11.71 25.31 -2.89
CA PRO A 95 -12.51 25.04 -4.10
C PRO A 95 -11.68 25.00 -5.37
N TYR A 96 -10.66 25.86 -5.45
CA TYR A 96 -9.76 25.88 -6.60
C TYR A 96 -8.97 24.58 -6.76
N GLU A 97 -8.37 24.06 -5.69
CA GLU A 97 -7.64 22.79 -5.69
C GLU A 97 -8.53 21.62 -6.09
N MET A 98 -9.75 21.57 -5.56
CA MET A 98 -10.73 20.54 -5.94
C MET A 98 -11.10 20.61 -7.43
N LEU A 99 -11.27 21.81 -7.97
CA LEU A 99 -11.60 22.01 -9.37
C LEU A 99 -10.40 21.75 -10.30
N LEU A 100 -9.16 21.98 -9.86
CA LEU A 100 -7.96 21.57 -10.60
C LEU A 100 -7.96 20.05 -10.83
N GLN A 101 -8.32 19.26 -9.80
CA GLN A 101 -8.47 17.81 -9.95
C GLN A 101 -9.63 17.48 -10.92
N ALA A 102 -10.77 18.14 -10.78
CA ALA A 102 -11.94 17.89 -11.64
C ALA A 102 -11.64 18.13 -13.14
N VAL A 103 -10.85 19.15 -13.47
CA VAL A 103 -10.44 19.42 -14.84
C VAL A 103 -9.19 18.66 -15.28
N GLY A 104 -8.53 17.93 -14.41
CA GLY A 104 -7.29 17.18 -14.67
C GLY A 104 -6.13 18.10 -15.02
N ALA A 105 -5.90 19.14 -14.22
CA ALA A 105 -4.83 20.13 -14.43
C ALA A 105 -3.46 19.60 -14.01
N ALA A 106 -2.39 20.11 -14.61
CA ALA A 106 -1.02 19.78 -14.23
C ALA A 106 -0.67 20.23 -12.79
N GLU A 107 -1.23 21.35 -12.38
CA GLU A 107 -1.03 21.94 -11.05
C GLU A 107 -2.00 21.43 -9.97
N ASP A 108 -2.81 20.39 -10.27
CA ASP A 108 -3.60 19.69 -9.27
C ASP A 108 -2.69 19.15 -8.17
N PRO A 109 -2.79 19.67 -6.92
CA PRO A 109 -1.87 19.28 -5.84
C PRO A 109 -2.08 17.84 -5.38
N SER A 110 -3.29 17.30 -5.56
CA SER A 110 -3.64 15.95 -5.16
C SER A 110 -3.05 14.88 -6.08
N SER A 111 -2.99 15.13 -7.40
CA SER A 111 -2.63 14.06 -8.35
C SER A 111 -1.87 14.50 -9.60
N GLY A 112 -1.77 15.81 -9.89
CA GLY A 112 -1.21 16.29 -11.15
C GLY A 112 -1.99 15.79 -12.37
N GLY A 113 -3.29 15.63 -12.24
CA GLY A 113 -4.19 15.17 -13.29
C GLY A 113 -4.23 13.64 -13.51
N ARG A 114 -3.69 12.84 -12.56
CA ARG A 114 -3.63 11.36 -12.65
C ARG A 114 -4.82 10.67 -12.02
N GLN A 115 -5.37 11.22 -10.94
CA GLN A 115 -6.46 10.61 -10.18
C GLN A 115 -7.84 11.10 -10.67
N MET A 116 -8.86 10.32 -10.40
CA MET A 116 -10.26 10.68 -10.65
C MET A 116 -10.68 11.87 -9.76
N PRO A 117 -11.61 12.72 -10.22
CA PRO A 117 -12.23 13.74 -9.37
C PRO A 117 -12.85 13.15 -8.10
N ALA A 118 -12.92 13.97 -7.06
CA ALA A 118 -13.41 13.64 -5.72
C ALA A 118 -12.53 12.61 -4.97
N HIS A 119 -11.25 12.48 -5.34
CA HIS A 119 -10.27 11.63 -4.66
C HIS A 119 -9.08 12.49 -4.19
N TRP A 120 -9.35 13.43 -3.33
CA TRP A 120 -8.37 14.41 -2.86
C TRP A 120 -7.33 13.78 -1.94
N GLY A 121 -6.16 14.39 -1.91
CA GLY A 121 -5.08 14.09 -0.98
C GLY A 121 -4.24 15.33 -0.74
N ASP A 122 -3.82 15.55 0.50
CA ASP A 122 -2.94 16.66 0.87
C ASP A 122 -2.01 16.23 2.01
N PRO A 123 -0.68 16.09 1.73
CA PRO A 123 0.28 15.71 2.76
C PRO A 123 0.40 16.71 3.91
N LYS A 124 0.14 18.03 3.68
CA LYS A 124 0.25 19.06 4.73
C LYS A 124 -0.92 19.00 5.70
N LEU A 125 -2.09 18.62 5.19
CA LEU A 125 -3.29 18.45 6.00
C LEU A 125 -3.42 17.02 6.53
N HIS A 126 -2.47 16.13 6.20
CA HIS A 126 -2.48 14.69 6.49
C HIS A 126 -3.67 13.95 5.88
N ILE A 127 -4.16 14.42 4.74
CA ILE A 127 -5.21 13.74 3.97
C ILE A 127 -4.53 12.77 3.02
N VAL A 128 -4.64 11.46 3.31
CA VAL A 128 -4.07 10.42 2.45
C VAL A 128 -4.93 10.25 1.21
N THR A 129 -4.27 10.21 0.03
CA THR A 129 -4.97 10.11 -1.25
C THR A 129 -5.90 8.89 -1.28
N GLN A 130 -7.13 9.13 -1.69
CA GLN A 130 -8.20 8.13 -1.69
C GLN A 130 -8.09 7.13 -2.83
N SER A 131 -8.83 6.03 -2.69
CA SER A 131 -9.08 5.04 -3.74
C SER A 131 -10.57 4.91 -4.00
N ALA A 132 -10.93 4.67 -5.28
CA ALA A 132 -12.27 4.25 -5.64
C ALA A 132 -12.56 2.79 -5.29
N CYS A 133 -11.53 2.02 -4.95
CA CYS A 133 -11.64 0.65 -4.47
C CYS A 133 -12.19 0.67 -3.03
N THR A 134 -13.52 0.55 -2.93
CA THR A 134 -14.27 0.76 -1.71
C THR A 134 -13.84 -0.19 -0.59
N GLY A 135 -13.54 0.36 0.59
CA GLY A 135 -13.21 -0.40 1.80
C GLY A 135 -11.72 -0.55 2.10
N THR A 136 -10.83 -0.33 1.13
CA THR A 136 -9.38 -0.49 1.32
C THR A 136 -8.80 0.43 2.38
N GLN A 137 -9.35 1.62 2.54
CA GLN A 137 -8.90 2.66 3.46
C GLN A 137 -9.01 2.27 4.93
N PHE A 138 -9.93 1.37 5.31
CA PHE A 138 -10.12 0.96 6.70
C PHE A 138 -8.86 0.29 7.29
N LEU A 139 -8.23 -0.60 6.53
CA LEU A 139 -7.01 -1.29 6.95
C LEU A 139 -5.80 -0.35 6.97
N GLN A 140 -5.73 0.57 6.01
CA GLN A 140 -4.68 1.58 5.96
C GLN A 140 -4.77 2.53 7.16
N ALA A 141 -5.98 2.96 7.51
CA ALA A 141 -6.21 3.78 8.71
C ALA A 141 -5.76 3.06 10.00
N ALA A 142 -6.06 1.76 10.12
CA ALA A 142 -5.60 0.95 11.24
C ALA A 142 -4.06 0.92 11.34
N GLY A 143 -3.36 0.72 10.21
CA GLY A 143 -1.90 0.75 10.15
C GLY A 143 -1.30 2.13 10.46
N CYS A 144 -1.94 3.20 10.00
CA CYS A 144 -1.55 4.57 10.31
C CYS A 144 -1.66 4.87 11.81
N ALA A 145 -2.76 4.46 12.46
CA ALA A 145 -2.96 4.66 13.89
C ALA A 145 -1.95 3.84 14.72
N GLU A 146 -1.62 2.62 14.31
CA GLU A 146 -0.59 1.81 14.94
C GLU A 146 0.78 2.47 14.83
N ALA A 147 1.13 3.00 13.65
CA ALA A 147 2.38 3.72 13.43
C ALA A 147 2.46 5.01 14.24
N GLY A 148 1.39 5.80 14.32
CA GLY A 148 1.34 7.01 15.15
C GLY A 148 1.64 6.71 16.61
N ARG A 149 0.99 5.69 17.17
CA ARG A 149 1.23 5.24 18.55
C ARG A 149 2.67 4.77 18.76
N TYR A 150 3.21 4.00 17.80
CA TYR A 150 4.60 3.57 17.85
C TYR A 150 5.58 4.76 17.87
N LEU A 151 5.41 5.72 16.96
CA LEU A 151 6.30 6.88 16.81
C LEU A 151 6.26 7.82 18.02
N VAL A 152 5.11 7.93 18.72
CA VAL A 152 5.00 8.66 19.98
C VAL A 152 5.80 7.97 21.09
N GLY A 153 5.77 6.63 21.14
CA GLY A 153 6.50 5.81 22.10
C GLY A 153 8.02 5.72 21.82
N HIS A 154 8.43 5.98 20.58
CA HIS A 154 9.81 5.80 20.10
C HIS A 154 10.36 7.09 19.43
N PRO A 155 10.76 8.08 20.21
CA PRO A 155 11.26 9.36 19.66
C PRO A 155 12.47 9.21 18.72
N GLU A 156 13.30 8.20 18.92
CA GLU A 156 14.43 7.85 18.06
C GLU A 156 13.96 7.45 16.65
N ALA A 157 12.90 6.67 16.53
CA ALA A 157 12.30 6.32 15.25
C ALA A 157 11.68 7.57 14.57
N ALA A 158 11.00 8.41 15.34
CA ALA A 158 10.43 9.66 14.85
C ALA A 158 11.49 10.64 14.33
N ASN A 159 12.69 10.63 14.93
CA ASN A 159 13.83 11.48 14.54
C ASN A 159 14.64 10.89 13.36
N GLN A 160 14.58 9.59 13.13
CA GLN A 160 15.19 8.91 11.97
C GLN A 160 14.39 9.17 10.69
N ARG A 161 14.12 10.42 10.38
CA ARG A 161 13.32 10.77 9.22
C ARG A 161 13.95 10.24 7.93
N PRO A 162 13.16 9.76 6.98
CA PRO A 162 13.66 9.52 5.63
C PRO A 162 14.19 10.87 5.11
N GLY A 163 15.41 10.91 4.61
CA GLY A 163 16.20 12.09 4.23
C GLY A 163 15.48 13.25 3.54
N GLU A 164 16.21 14.11 2.84
CA GLU A 164 15.73 15.34 2.15
C GLU A 164 14.42 15.21 1.34
N TYR A 165 14.05 14.02 0.94
CA TYR A 165 12.96 13.72 0.01
C TYR A 165 11.67 13.22 0.67
N SER A 166 11.62 13.19 1.99
CA SER A 166 10.44 12.69 2.69
C SER A 166 9.35 13.75 2.79
N GLN A 167 8.13 13.38 2.40
CA GLN A 167 6.92 14.14 2.69
C GLN A 167 6.70 14.36 4.20
N PHE A 168 7.38 13.61 5.06
CA PHE A 168 7.25 13.67 6.53
C PHE A 168 8.31 14.52 7.20
N LYS A 169 9.11 15.28 6.45
CA LYS A 169 10.21 16.08 7.01
C LYS A 169 9.78 17.00 8.15
N ASP A 170 8.57 17.52 8.07
CA ASP A 170 8.03 18.50 9.02
C ASP A 170 6.85 17.95 9.84
N VAL A 171 6.50 16.67 9.70
CA VAL A 171 5.39 16.07 10.44
C VAL A 171 5.78 15.83 11.89
N GLN A 172 4.94 16.31 12.80
CA GLN A 172 5.06 16.04 14.23
C GLN A 172 4.17 14.86 14.62
N PHE A 173 4.47 14.22 15.75
CA PHE A 173 3.75 13.08 16.31
C PHE A 173 3.19 13.49 17.67
N HIS A 174 1.89 13.28 17.87
CA HIS A 174 1.18 13.75 19.06
C HIS A 174 0.47 12.58 19.77
N ALA A 175 0.56 12.58 21.09
CA ALA A 175 -0.04 11.50 21.89
C ALA A 175 -1.58 11.44 21.82
N ASP A 176 -2.23 12.57 21.50
CA ASP A 176 -3.66 12.71 21.38
C ASP A 176 -4.16 12.84 19.93
N GLU A 177 -3.29 12.58 18.94
CA GLU A 177 -3.72 12.49 17.53
C GLU A 177 -4.64 11.27 17.33
N LEU A 178 -5.53 11.38 16.39
CA LEU A 178 -6.37 10.26 15.96
C LEU A 178 -6.32 10.07 14.44
N VAL A 179 -6.73 8.91 14.01
CA VAL A 179 -6.93 8.61 12.58
C VAL A 179 -8.41 8.56 12.30
N PHE A 180 -8.85 9.43 11.42
CA PHE A 180 -10.20 9.45 10.88
C PHE A 180 -10.27 8.55 9.65
N VAL A 181 -11.30 7.74 9.56
CA VAL A 181 -11.62 6.96 8.35
C VAL A 181 -13.13 6.97 8.12
N SER A 182 -13.53 7.25 6.89
CA SER A 182 -14.94 7.28 6.49
C SER A 182 -15.27 6.29 5.39
N GLY A 183 -16.54 6.00 5.24
CA GLY A 183 -17.08 5.18 4.17
C GLY A 183 -18.61 5.21 4.15
N GLY A 184 -19.19 4.91 2.98
CA GLY A 184 -20.62 4.67 2.88
C GLY A 184 -21.00 3.31 3.47
N GLU A 185 -22.29 3.13 3.81
CA GLU A 185 -22.82 1.89 4.39
C GLU A 185 -22.50 0.64 3.53
N GLY A 186 -22.51 0.78 2.20
CA GLY A 186 -22.15 -0.32 1.29
C GLY A 186 -20.71 -0.80 1.45
N SER A 187 -19.78 0.06 1.88
CA SER A 187 -18.38 -0.30 2.10
C SER A 187 -18.19 -1.24 3.29
N THR A 188 -19.13 -1.27 4.22
CA THR A 188 -19.09 -2.16 5.40
C THR A 188 -19.33 -3.64 5.05
N SER A 189 -19.76 -3.92 3.81
CA SER A 189 -19.85 -5.29 3.30
C SER A 189 -18.50 -5.89 2.91
N GLN A 190 -17.44 -5.08 2.78
CA GLN A 190 -16.10 -5.56 2.47
C GLN A 190 -15.47 -6.27 3.68
N GLY A 191 -14.78 -7.40 3.43
CA GLY A 191 -14.07 -8.13 4.48
C GLY A 191 -13.05 -7.27 5.22
N GLU A 192 -12.39 -6.37 4.50
CA GLU A 192 -11.40 -5.43 5.05
C GLU A 192 -11.96 -4.51 6.15
N PHE A 193 -13.24 -4.13 6.07
CA PHE A 193 -13.91 -3.40 7.15
C PHE A 193 -13.93 -4.22 8.45
N TRP A 194 -14.33 -5.49 8.38
CA TRP A 194 -14.42 -6.38 9.55
C TRP A 194 -13.04 -6.71 10.12
N GLU A 195 -12.06 -6.92 9.27
CA GLU A 195 -10.66 -7.12 9.68
C GLU A 195 -10.13 -5.88 10.41
N ALA A 196 -10.42 -4.67 9.90
CA ALA A 196 -10.02 -3.42 10.52
C ALA A 196 -10.70 -3.22 11.88
N MET A 197 -12.02 -3.42 11.97
CA MET A 197 -12.78 -3.33 13.23
C MET A 197 -12.21 -4.26 14.30
N ASN A 198 -11.94 -5.52 13.94
CA ASN A 198 -11.36 -6.51 14.84
C ASN A 198 -9.95 -6.11 15.30
N TYR A 199 -9.09 -5.67 14.36
CA TYR A 199 -7.72 -5.30 14.69
C TYR A 199 -7.67 -4.05 15.57
N VAL A 200 -8.39 -3.00 15.19
CA VAL A 200 -8.43 -1.73 15.90
C VAL A 200 -8.97 -1.90 17.33
N SER A 201 -10.03 -2.72 17.50
CA SER A 201 -10.57 -3.10 18.82
C SER A 201 -9.52 -3.82 19.67
N SER A 202 -8.92 -4.90 19.13
CA SER A 202 -7.98 -5.75 19.87
C SER A 202 -6.72 -4.99 20.36
N ARG A 203 -6.36 -3.92 19.64
CA ARG A 203 -5.19 -3.07 19.95
C ARG A 203 -5.56 -1.74 20.59
N LYS A 204 -6.87 -1.42 20.72
CA LYS A 204 -7.38 -0.12 21.22
C LYS A 204 -6.74 1.07 20.49
N LEU A 205 -6.69 1.00 19.16
CA LEU A 205 -6.05 2.04 18.37
C LEU A 205 -6.91 3.31 18.30
N PRO A 206 -6.30 4.50 18.22
CA PRO A 206 -7.01 5.78 18.18
C PRO A 206 -7.62 6.04 16.79
N VAL A 207 -8.63 5.25 16.41
CA VAL A 207 -9.34 5.38 15.13
C VAL A 207 -10.78 5.82 15.34
N LEU A 208 -11.21 6.81 14.58
CA LEU A 208 -12.60 7.23 14.44
C LEU A 208 -13.14 6.72 13.10
N PHE A 209 -14.04 5.73 13.14
CA PHE A 209 -14.79 5.28 11.98
C PHE A 209 -16.05 6.14 11.82
N LEU A 210 -16.23 6.71 10.64
CA LEU A 210 -17.41 7.46 10.25
C LEU A 210 -18.13 6.74 9.12
N ILE A 211 -19.36 6.28 9.36
CA ILE A 211 -20.17 5.62 8.31
C ILE A 211 -21.31 6.54 7.90
N GLU A 212 -21.33 6.87 6.61
CA GLU A 212 -22.29 7.77 5.97
C GLU A 212 -23.36 6.93 5.27
N ASP A 213 -24.43 6.63 6.01
CA ASP A 213 -25.53 5.80 5.52
C ASP A 213 -26.57 6.64 4.78
N ASN A 214 -26.52 6.58 3.46
CA ASN A 214 -27.53 7.19 2.59
C ASN A 214 -28.54 6.15 2.04
N ALA A 215 -28.61 5.00 2.66
CA ALA A 215 -29.47 3.86 2.38
C ALA A 215 -29.21 3.14 1.05
N TYR A 216 -28.22 3.55 0.24
CA TYR A 216 -27.98 2.96 -1.09
C TYR A 216 -26.50 2.82 -1.47
N ALA A 217 -26.07 1.62 -1.79
CA ALA A 217 -24.83 1.37 -2.54
C ALA A 217 -25.13 1.29 -4.04
N ILE A 218 -24.93 2.41 -4.78
CA ILE A 218 -25.42 2.63 -6.14
C ILE A 218 -26.95 2.51 -6.19
N SER A 219 -27.47 1.37 -6.65
CA SER A 219 -28.90 1.06 -6.74
C SER A 219 -29.37 0.00 -5.73
N VAL A 220 -28.44 -0.55 -4.93
CA VAL A 220 -28.71 -1.63 -3.98
C VAL A 220 -29.01 -1.04 -2.61
N PRO A 221 -30.22 -1.25 -2.07
CA PRO A 221 -30.62 -0.68 -0.79
C PRO A 221 -29.91 -1.36 0.40
N VAL A 222 -29.84 -0.63 1.52
CA VAL A 222 -29.08 -1.02 2.72
C VAL A 222 -29.51 -2.37 3.30
N GLU A 223 -30.79 -2.75 3.22
CA GLU A 223 -31.28 -4.05 3.70
C GLU A 223 -30.80 -5.26 2.89
N VAL A 224 -30.27 -5.03 1.67
CA VAL A 224 -29.59 -6.05 0.87
C VAL A 224 -28.09 -6.08 1.19
N GLN A 225 -27.50 -4.93 1.52
CA GLN A 225 -26.08 -4.80 1.86
C GLN A 225 -25.77 -5.29 3.28
N THR A 226 -26.65 -4.95 4.24
CA THR A 226 -26.38 -5.13 5.66
C THR A 226 -27.49 -5.91 6.32
N ALA A 227 -27.18 -7.00 7.00
CA ALA A 227 -28.15 -7.81 7.72
C ALA A 227 -28.92 -6.97 8.75
N GLY A 228 -30.24 -6.93 8.62
CA GLY A 228 -31.12 -6.10 9.43
C GLY A 228 -31.09 -4.60 9.08
N GLY A 229 -30.47 -4.21 7.97
CA GLY A 229 -30.48 -2.85 7.45
C GLY A 229 -29.79 -1.79 8.33
N ASN A 230 -28.93 -2.20 9.27
CA ASN A 230 -28.25 -1.27 10.18
C ASN A 230 -26.91 -1.85 10.67
N ILE A 231 -25.82 -1.25 10.23
CA ILE A 231 -24.46 -1.69 10.57
C ILE A 231 -24.13 -1.51 12.07
N SER A 232 -24.64 -0.47 12.72
CA SER A 232 -24.38 -0.23 14.14
C SER A 232 -24.80 -1.40 15.01
N ARG A 233 -25.91 -2.06 14.68
CA ARG A 233 -26.40 -3.23 15.43
C ARG A 233 -25.48 -4.44 15.30
N LEU A 234 -24.78 -4.57 14.17
CA LEU A 234 -23.85 -5.66 13.95
C LEU A 234 -22.53 -5.43 14.68
N VAL A 235 -22.03 -4.19 14.71
CA VAL A 235 -20.73 -3.86 15.30
C VAL A 235 -20.79 -3.51 16.79
N ALA A 236 -21.95 -3.30 17.38
CA ALA A 236 -22.16 -2.83 18.76
C ALA A 236 -21.49 -3.68 19.85
N ASN A 237 -21.07 -4.91 19.54
CA ASN A 237 -20.46 -5.82 20.50
C ASN A 237 -18.92 -5.87 20.42
N PHE A 238 -18.28 -5.08 19.55
CA PHE A 238 -16.82 -4.97 19.57
C PHE A 238 -16.36 -4.28 20.86
N PRO A 239 -15.40 -4.87 21.61
CA PRO A 239 -14.93 -4.29 22.85
C PRO A 239 -14.26 -2.92 22.68
N ASP A 240 -14.30 -2.11 23.72
CA ASP A 240 -13.55 -0.86 23.83
C ASP A 240 -13.90 0.23 22.79
N PHE A 241 -14.94 0.05 21.99
CA PHE A 241 -15.44 1.08 21.08
C PHE A 241 -16.44 2.03 21.77
N PHE A 242 -16.37 3.28 21.41
CA PHE A 242 -17.49 4.21 21.56
C PHE A 242 -18.42 4.05 20.35
N PHE A 243 -19.68 3.73 20.56
CA PHE A 243 -20.68 3.59 19.50
C PHE A 243 -21.76 4.66 19.62
N ALA A 244 -22.10 5.29 18.48
CA ALA A 244 -23.21 6.23 18.40
C ALA A 244 -23.83 6.24 17.01
N GLU A 245 -25.15 6.52 16.98
CA GLU A 245 -25.90 6.83 15.77
C GLU A 245 -26.47 8.24 15.87
N CYS A 246 -26.60 8.94 14.74
CA CYS A 246 -27.27 10.25 14.71
C CYS A 246 -27.96 10.49 13.37
N ASP A 247 -28.87 11.49 13.34
CA ASP A 247 -29.34 12.07 12.09
C ASP A 247 -28.19 12.91 11.48
N GLY A 248 -27.54 12.37 10.47
CA GLY A 248 -26.43 13.04 9.77
C GLY A 248 -26.87 14.25 8.93
N THR A 249 -28.18 14.52 8.80
CA THR A 249 -28.70 15.73 8.16
C THR A 249 -28.81 16.90 9.13
N ASP A 250 -28.73 16.66 10.45
CA ASP A 250 -28.71 17.67 11.51
C ASP A 250 -27.27 17.96 11.96
N LEU A 251 -26.79 19.19 11.70
CA LEU A 251 -25.45 19.63 12.08
C LEU A 251 -25.21 19.56 13.59
N LEU A 252 -26.16 19.99 14.41
CA LEU A 252 -25.96 20.08 15.85
C LEU A 252 -25.98 18.71 16.52
N ALA A 253 -26.88 17.82 16.08
CA ALA A 253 -26.93 16.44 16.53
C ALA A 253 -25.62 15.71 16.15
N SER A 254 -25.17 15.87 14.91
CA SER A 254 -23.90 15.30 14.39
C SER A 254 -22.70 15.84 15.17
N TYR A 255 -22.63 17.16 15.40
CA TYR A 255 -21.53 17.79 16.12
C TYR A 255 -21.40 17.27 17.56
N ALA A 256 -22.52 17.15 18.28
CA ALA A 256 -22.49 16.66 19.65
C ALA A 256 -21.97 15.23 19.75
N VAL A 257 -22.46 14.33 18.90
CA VAL A 257 -22.04 12.93 18.87
C VAL A 257 -20.55 12.81 18.50
N LEU A 258 -20.10 13.55 17.49
CA LEU A 258 -18.71 13.53 17.03
C LEU A 258 -17.76 14.13 18.05
N ARG A 259 -18.15 15.19 18.76
CA ARG A 259 -17.39 15.75 19.88
C ARG A 259 -17.12 14.70 20.96
N ASP A 260 -18.15 13.95 21.34
CA ASP A 260 -18.05 12.93 22.38
C ASP A 260 -17.21 11.73 21.90
N ALA A 261 -17.36 11.32 20.64
CA ALA A 261 -16.55 10.29 20.00
C ALA A 261 -15.05 10.69 19.93
N VAL A 262 -14.73 11.88 19.43
CA VAL A 262 -13.37 12.42 19.37
C VAL A 262 -12.76 12.52 20.78
N SER A 263 -13.54 13.00 21.77
CA SER A 263 -13.07 13.08 23.15
C SER A 263 -12.75 11.71 23.73
N HIS A 264 -13.54 10.68 23.42
CA HIS A 264 -13.27 9.30 23.81
C HIS A 264 -11.95 8.78 23.24
N VAL A 265 -11.73 8.97 21.93
CA VAL A 265 -10.50 8.50 21.24
C VAL A 265 -9.26 9.24 21.78
N ARG A 266 -9.32 10.58 21.87
CA ARG A 266 -8.19 11.40 22.40
C ARG A 266 -7.85 11.10 23.85
N ALA A 267 -8.84 10.68 24.64
CA ALA A 267 -8.62 10.23 26.01
C ALA A 267 -7.96 8.84 26.12
N GLY A 268 -7.62 8.20 25.00
CA GLY A 268 -6.99 6.87 24.95
C GLY A 268 -7.91 5.73 25.43
N LYS A 269 -9.22 5.93 25.41
CA LYS A 269 -10.20 4.93 25.86
C LYS A 269 -10.45 3.82 24.85
N GLY A 270 -10.03 4.01 23.60
CA GLY A 270 -10.19 3.09 22.49
C GLY A 270 -10.73 3.79 21.25
N PRO A 271 -11.09 3.04 20.21
CA PRO A 271 -11.65 3.58 18.97
C PRO A 271 -13.08 4.07 19.13
N ALA A 272 -13.57 4.80 18.13
CA ALA A 272 -14.97 5.21 18.05
C ALA A 272 -15.58 4.83 16.69
N PHE A 273 -16.89 4.55 16.71
CA PHE A 273 -17.68 4.27 15.53
C PHE A 273 -18.93 5.15 15.57
N VAL A 274 -19.07 6.02 14.58
CA VAL A 274 -20.22 6.93 14.46
C VAL A 274 -20.94 6.64 13.14
N HIS A 275 -22.22 6.29 13.23
CA HIS A 275 -23.10 6.00 12.12
C HIS A 275 -24.07 7.16 11.91
N GLY A 276 -23.89 7.92 10.83
CA GLY A 276 -24.74 9.03 10.44
C GLY A 276 -25.70 8.64 9.34
N HIS A 277 -27.01 8.79 9.62
CA HIS A 277 -28.05 8.60 8.63
C HIS A 277 -28.19 9.88 7.80
N VAL A 278 -27.58 9.87 6.62
CA VAL A 278 -27.56 10.97 5.65
C VAL A 278 -28.57 10.71 4.53
N ILE A 279 -28.61 11.57 3.53
CA ILE A 279 -29.42 11.40 2.33
C ILE A 279 -28.55 11.48 1.07
N ARG A 280 -29.07 11.00 -0.05
CA ARG A 280 -28.46 11.16 -1.38
C ARG A 280 -29.49 11.77 -2.34
N PRO A 281 -29.63 13.12 -2.39
CA PRO A 281 -30.63 13.79 -3.20
C PRO A 281 -30.34 13.77 -4.70
N TYR A 282 -29.12 13.41 -5.11
CA TYR A 282 -28.72 13.24 -6.51
C TYR A 282 -28.40 11.77 -6.78
N SER A 283 -28.37 11.38 -8.07
CA SER A 283 -27.94 10.04 -8.48
C SER A 283 -26.56 9.71 -7.97
N HIS A 284 -26.21 8.42 -7.90
CA HIS A 284 -24.90 7.95 -7.40
C HIS A 284 -23.72 8.69 -8.07
N SER A 285 -23.80 8.84 -9.39
CA SER A 285 -22.89 9.64 -10.22
C SER A 285 -23.63 10.12 -11.46
N LEU A 286 -23.02 10.94 -12.30
CA LEU A 286 -23.65 11.38 -13.55
C LEU A 286 -23.83 10.29 -14.62
N SER A 287 -23.32 9.09 -14.39
CA SER A 287 -23.59 7.90 -15.23
C SER A 287 -24.77 7.07 -14.72
N ASP A 288 -25.38 7.46 -13.60
CA ASP A 288 -26.51 6.79 -12.95
C ASP A 288 -27.79 7.60 -13.08
N ASP A 289 -28.95 6.94 -13.07
CA ASP A 289 -30.27 7.56 -13.02
C ASP A 289 -31.10 6.91 -11.92
N GLU A 290 -31.15 7.52 -10.75
CA GLU A 290 -31.83 7.01 -9.58
C GLU A 290 -33.36 6.87 -9.78
N ARG A 291 -33.95 7.58 -10.74
CA ARG A 291 -35.38 7.46 -11.05
C ARG A 291 -35.77 6.08 -11.57
N LEU A 292 -34.78 5.28 -11.98
CA LEU A 292 -35.01 3.92 -12.44
C LEU A 292 -35.19 2.92 -11.30
N TYR A 293 -34.75 3.26 -10.08
CA TYR A 293 -34.77 2.33 -8.93
C TYR A 293 -35.27 2.96 -7.61
N ARG A 294 -35.43 4.29 -7.53
CA ARG A 294 -36.00 4.99 -6.37
C ARG A 294 -37.33 5.65 -6.72
N PRO A 295 -38.41 5.33 -6.00
CA PRO A 295 -39.71 5.96 -6.24
C PRO A 295 -39.69 7.45 -5.92
N GLU A 296 -40.57 8.21 -6.57
CA GLU A 296 -40.65 9.67 -6.37
C GLU A 296 -40.95 10.04 -4.91
N SER A 297 -41.81 9.30 -4.25
CA SER A 297 -42.15 9.52 -2.83
C SER A 297 -40.95 9.46 -1.91
N GLU A 298 -40.01 8.54 -2.14
CA GLU A 298 -38.80 8.42 -1.36
C GLU A 298 -37.89 9.64 -1.59
N ARG A 299 -37.68 9.99 -2.87
CA ARG A 299 -36.87 11.17 -3.25
C ARG A 299 -37.44 12.47 -2.69
N GLN A 300 -38.77 12.59 -2.62
CA GLN A 300 -39.44 13.74 -1.99
C GLN A 300 -39.27 13.75 -0.47
N ALA A 301 -39.29 12.59 0.19
CA ALA A 301 -39.00 12.49 1.62
C ALA A 301 -37.53 12.89 1.93
N ASP A 302 -36.57 12.47 1.13
CA ASP A 302 -35.17 12.92 1.25
C ASP A 302 -35.05 14.43 1.08
N ALA A 303 -35.70 15.01 0.07
CA ALA A 303 -35.66 16.45 -0.17
C ALA A 303 -36.15 17.30 1.02
N GLN A 304 -37.04 16.77 1.86
CA GLN A 304 -37.48 17.44 3.08
C GLN A 304 -36.43 17.42 4.20
N ARG A 305 -35.46 16.52 4.11
CA ARG A 305 -34.36 16.37 5.06
C ARG A 305 -33.06 16.96 4.53
N ASP A 306 -33.07 17.68 3.39
CA ASP A 306 -31.86 18.24 2.79
C ASP A 306 -31.17 19.17 3.83
N PRO A 307 -29.92 18.86 4.22
CA PRO A 307 -29.21 19.56 5.28
C PRO A 307 -28.98 21.04 4.99
N VAL A 308 -28.76 21.43 3.73
CA VAL A 308 -28.45 22.82 3.38
C VAL A 308 -29.68 23.74 3.63
N PRO A 309 -30.86 23.54 3.00
CA PRO A 309 -32.03 24.37 3.28
C PRO A 309 -32.56 24.20 4.70
N CYS A 310 -32.45 23.02 5.31
CA CYS A 310 -32.89 22.82 6.71
C CYS A 310 -32.05 23.68 7.67
N PHE A 311 -30.73 23.74 7.47
CA PHE A 311 -29.84 24.53 8.31
C PHE A 311 -29.98 26.04 8.04
N GLN A 312 -30.26 26.43 6.79
CA GLN A 312 -30.64 27.80 6.44
C GLN A 312 -31.86 28.27 7.25
N MET A 313 -32.92 27.47 7.24
CA MET A 313 -34.16 27.79 8.02
C MET A 313 -33.86 27.84 9.52
N PHE A 314 -32.97 27.01 10.04
CA PHE A 314 -32.53 27.07 11.43
C PHE A 314 -31.88 28.42 11.75
N LEU A 315 -30.93 28.90 10.92
CA LEU A 315 -30.21 30.16 11.11
C LEU A 315 -31.19 31.37 11.12
N LEU A 316 -32.16 31.36 10.22
CA LEU A 316 -33.22 32.37 10.15
C LEU A 316 -34.10 32.35 11.38
N ARG A 317 -34.60 31.18 11.79
CA ARG A 317 -35.48 31.00 12.94
C ARG A 317 -34.84 31.44 14.26
N GLU A 318 -33.54 31.11 14.44
CA GLU A 318 -32.77 31.48 15.64
C GLU A 318 -32.24 32.94 15.58
N GLY A 319 -32.50 33.67 14.50
CA GLY A 319 -32.01 35.05 14.33
C GLY A 319 -30.52 35.17 14.29
N ILE A 320 -29.83 34.10 13.86
CA ILE A 320 -28.35 34.07 13.66
C ILE A 320 -28.01 34.87 12.41
N LEU A 321 -28.76 34.66 11.33
CA LEU A 321 -28.73 35.46 10.12
C LEU A 321 -30.18 35.87 9.76
N ASP A 322 -30.33 36.99 9.07
CA ASP A 322 -31.58 37.36 8.39
C ASP A 322 -31.48 37.00 6.88
N GLU A 323 -32.57 37.21 6.15
CA GLU A 323 -32.64 36.90 4.71
C GLU A 323 -31.56 37.68 3.90
N GLU A 324 -31.26 38.92 4.32
CA GLU A 324 -30.22 39.72 3.62
C GLU A 324 -28.81 39.13 3.87
N GLY A 325 -28.53 38.69 5.10
CA GLY A 325 -27.29 38.02 5.47
C GLY A 325 -27.11 36.67 4.75
N ILE A 326 -28.16 35.87 4.66
CA ILE A 326 -28.14 34.60 3.86
C ILE A 326 -27.84 34.90 2.40
N ASN A 327 -28.61 35.80 1.79
CA ASN A 327 -28.45 36.16 0.39
C ASN A 327 -27.04 36.76 0.08
N ALA A 328 -26.46 37.51 1.02
CA ALA A 328 -25.14 38.07 0.88
C ALA A 328 -24.04 36.96 0.89
N LEU A 329 -24.15 36.03 1.85
CA LEU A 329 -23.22 34.88 1.97
C LEU A 329 -23.30 33.97 0.73
N GLU A 330 -24.51 33.67 0.28
CA GLU A 330 -24.70 32.81 -0.91
C GLU A 330 -24.11 33.45 -2.18
N ARG A 331 -24.31 34.77 -2.37
CA ARG A 331 -23.66 35.49 -3.49
C ARG A 331 -22.14 35.47 -3.41
N GLU A 332 -21.57 35.61 -2.21
CA GLU A 332 -20.14 35.51 -2.02
C GLU A 332 -19.60 34.13 -2.41
N VAL A 333 -20.24 33.06 -1.96
CA VAL A 333 -19.89 31.68 -2.28
C VAL A 333 -20.06 31.40 -3.79
N ASP A 334 -21.14 31.85 -4.41
CA ASP A 334 -21.35 31.68 -5.85
C ASP A 334 -20.28 32.37 -6.68
N GLU A 335 -19.83 33.55 -6.25
CA GLU A 335 -18.71 34.27 -6.93
C GLU A 335 -17.38 33.56 -6.69
N GLU A 336 -17.11 33.04 -5.50
CA GLU A 336 -15.91 32.25 -5.20
C GLU A 336 -15.83 31.01 -6.10
N VAL A 337 -16.92 30.24 -6.20
CA VAL A 337 -16.99 29.06 -7.07
C VAL A 337 -16.83 29.44 -8.52
N ARG A 338 -17.46 30.53 -8.98
CA ARG A 338 -17.31 31.02 -10.35
C ARG A 338 -15.85 31.33 -10.69
N VAL A 339 -15.18 32.11 -9.82
CA VAL A 339 -13.77 32.48 -10.00
C VAL A 339 -12.88 31.25 -9.99
N ALA A 340 -13.12 30.30 -9.09
CA ALA A 340 -12.35 29.05 -9.01
C ALA A 340 -12.51 28.20 -10.28
N VAL A 341 -13.72 28.11 -10.84
CA VAL A 341 -14.01 27.41 -12.10
C VAL A 341 -13.26 28.07 -13.27
N ASP A 342 -13.38 29.40 -13.41
CA ASP A 342 -12.75 30.12 -14.51
C ASP A 342 -11.22 29.93 -14.50
N ARG A 343 -10.61 29.97 -13.31
CA ARG A 343 -9.18 29.71 -13.10
C ARG A 343 -8.81 28.26 -13.42
N ALA A 344 -9.56 27.29 -12.92
CA ALA A 344 -9.28 25.88 -13.13
C ALA A 344 -9.40 25.49 -14.63
N LEU A 345 -10.40 26.03 -15.33
CA LEU A 345 -10.54 25.81 -16.78
C LEU A 345 -9.41 26.41 -17.61
N ALA A 346 -8.77 27.48 -17.11
CA ALA A 346 -7.61 28.11 -17.75
C ALA A 346 -6.27 27.43 -17.39
N ALA A 347 -6.26 26.53 -16.40
CA ALA A 347 -5.05 25.86 -15.92
C ALA A 347 -4.43 24.93 -16.98
N ALA A 348 -3.10 24.83 -16.98
CA ALA A 348 -2.35 24.01 -17.90
C ALA A 348 -2.67 22.51 -17.74
N LYS A 349 -2.71 21.79 -18.85
CA LYS A 349 -2.84 20.32 -18.82
C LYS A 349 -1.49 19.65 -18.64
N PRO A 350 -1.45 18.45 -18.02
CA PRO A 350 -0.22 17.67 -17.90
C PRO A 350 0.40 17.37 -19.26
N LEU A 351 1.73 17.39 -19.33
CA LEU A 351 2.45 17.01 -20.55
C LEU A 351 2.38 15.49 -20.74
N PRO A 352 2.14 14.97 -21.96
CA PRO A 352 2.02 13.54 -22.20
C PRO A 352 3.24 12.72 -21.78
N ASN A 353 4.43 13.28 -21.83
CA ASN A 353 5.68 12.60 -21.44
C ASN A 353 5.84 12.44 -19.90
N THR A 354 4.95 13.03 -19.09
CA THR A 354 4.96 12.87 -17.61
C THR A 354 4.12 11.69 -17.13
N VAL A 355 3.55 10.89 -18.04
CA VAL A 355 2.62 9.79 -17.70
C VAL A 355 3.27 8.70 -16.83
N THR A 356 4.57 8.49 -16.96
CA THR A 356 5.34 7.50 -16.16
C THR A 356 6.03 8.10 -14.94
N ASP A 357 5.95 9.42 -14.75
CA ASP A 357 6.52 10.05 -13.56
C ASP A 357 5.86 9.49 -12.29
N TYR A 358 6.67 9.23 -11.28
CA TYR A 358 6.22 8.74 -9.97
C TYR A 358 5.62 7.31 -9.96
N VAL A 359 5.73 6.53 -11.04
CA VAL A 359 5.50 5.08 -10.96
C VAL A 359 6.47 4.45 -9.97
N TYR A 360 7.70 4.95 -9.96
CA TYR A 360 8.74 4.62 -8.99
C TYR A 360 9.31 5.88 -8.34
N SER A 361 10.11 5.71 -7.28
CA SER A 361 10.77 6.82 -6.59
C SER A 361 11.65 7.63 -7.56
N PRO A 362 11.47 8.97 -7.64
CA PRO A 362 12.34 9.81 -8.47
C PRO A 362 13.71 10.08 -7.81
N HIS A 363 13.88 9.70 -6.53
CA HIS A 363 15.05 10.06 -5.73
C HIS A 363 15.91 8.86 -5.32
N VAL A 364 15.30 7.68 -5.21
CA VAL A 364 15.96 6.45 -4.78
C VAL A 364 15.74 5.36 -5.81
N ASP A 365 16.74 5.18 -6.67
CA ASP A 365 16.76 4.08 -7.65
C ASP A 365 17.53 2.88 -7.10
N PRO A 366 16.84 1.78 -6.73
CA PRO A 366 17.48 0.58 -6.21
C PRO A 366 18.32 -0.19 -7.25
N ALA A 367 18.25 0.17 -8.53
CA ALA A 367 19.09 -0.38 -9.59
C ALA A 367 20.42 0.37 -9.74
N SER A 368 20.60 1.51 -9.07
CA SER A 368 21.79 2.35 -9.17
C SER A 368 23.00 1.76 -8.45
N ALA A 369 24.20 2.25 -8.81
CA ALA A 369 25.46 1.87 -8.18
C ALA A 369 25.52 2.15 -6.66
N ARG A 370 24.66 3.03 -6.12
CA ARG A 370 24.52 3.26 -4.68
C ARG A 370 24.20 1.97 -3.92
N PHE A 371 23.49 1.05 -4.54
CA PHE A 371 23.10 -0.25 -3.96
C PHE A 371 24.05 -1.39 -4.34
N GLN A 372 25.21 -1.08 -4.92
CA GLN A 372 26.24 -2.04 -5.22
C GLN A 372 27.38 -1.93 -4.20
N THR A 373 27.31 -2.71 -3.14
CA THR A 373 28.31 -2.72 -2.08
C THR A 373 28.94 -4.11 -2.00
N PRO A 374 30.26 -4.23 -2.04
CA PRO A 374 30.95 -5.53 -2.00
C PRO A 374 30.79 -6.22 -0.63
N ALA A 375 30.89 -7.53 -0.61
CA ALA A 375 30.96 -8.28 0.63
C ALA A 375 32.25 -7.97 1.41
N SER A 376 32.19 -7.99 2.73
CA SER A 376 33.35 -7.65 3.59
C SER A 376 34.57 -8.51 3.33
N PHE A 377 34.38 -9.78 3.00
CA PHE A 377 35.47 -10.71 2.67
C PHE A 377 36.11 -10.40 1.28
N GLU A 378 35.35 -9.80 0.34
CA GLU A 378 35.92 -9.37 -0.97
C GLU A 378 36.80 -8.13 -0.78
N VAL A 379 36.40 -7.17 0.08
CA VAL A 379 37.20 -5.99 0.40
C VAL A 379 38.52 -6.37 1.06
N THR A 380 38.47 -7.32 2.00
CA THR A 380 39.68 -7.80 2.68
C THR A 380 40.66 -8.48 1.71
N ALA A 381 40.13 -9.28 0.77
CA ALA A 381 40.95 -9.93 -0.26
C ALA A 381 41.60 -8.92 -1.23
N ALA A 382 40.85 -7.89 -1.66
CA ALA A 382 41.36 -6.82 -2.51
C ALA A 382 42.43 -5.96 -1.83
N ALA A 383 42.24 -5.61 -0.54
CA ALA A 383 43.22 -4.87 0.24
C ALA A 383 44.52 -5.66 0.48
N GLY A 384 44.40 -6.97 0.68
CA GLY A 384 45.56 -7.87 0.78
C GLY A 384 46.37 -7.95 -0.51
N ALA A 385 45.72 -8.03 -1.66
CA ALA A 385 46.36 -8.02 -2.97
C ALA A 385 47.10 -6.69 -3.27
N ALA A 386 46.53 -5.55 -2.83
CA ALA A 386 47.13 -4.22 -2.99
C ALA A 386 48.39 -4.02 -2.11
N ASN A 387 48.48 -4.72 -0.99
CA ASN A 387 49.59 -4.59 -0.03
C ASN A 387 50.71 -5.66 -0.26
N GLY A 388 50.66 -6.46 -1.34
CA GLY A 388 51.68 -7.41 -1.70
C GLY A 388 51.80 -8.63 -0.78
N SER A 389 50.83 -8.86 0.11
CA SER A 389 50.70 -10.13 0.82
C SER A 389 50.01 -11.16 -0.08
N GLU A 390 50.53 -12.37 -0.07
CA GLU A 390 50.00 -13.44 -0.95
C GLU A 390 48.49 -13.62 -0.75
N PRO A 391 47.67 -13.72 -1.85
CA PRO A 391 46.24 -13.86 -1.79
C PRO A 391 45.72 -15.09 -1.01
N GLN A 392 46.64 -16.08 -0.79
CA GLN A 392 46.33 -17.33 -0.11
C GLN A 392 46.11 -17.21 1.40
N GLU A 393 46.77 -16.29 2.09
CA GLU A 393 46.66 -16.23 3.56
C GLU A 393 45.44 -15.45 4.07
N GLN A 394 44.92 -14.49 3.28
CA GLN A 394 43.70 -13.71 3.64
C GLN A 394 42.42 -14.31 3.04
N ALA A 395 42.51 -15.03 1.93
CA ALA A 395 41.42 -15.89 1.46
C ALA A 395 41.17 -17.05 2.44
N ALA A 396 42.21 -17.54 3.13
CA ALA A 396 42.09 -18.54 4.19
C ALA A 396 41.37 -18.04 5.43
N LEU A 397 41.49 -16.75 5.82
CA LEU A 397 40.74 -16.15 6.92
C LEU A 397 39.25 -15.99 6.61
N SER A 398 38.86 -15.84 5.33
CA SER A 398 37.47 -15.81 4.88
C SER A 398 36.91 -17.21 4.61
N ALA A 399 37.72 -18.20 4.34
CA ALA A 399 37.33 -19.60 4.17
C ALA A 399 36.97 -20.30 5.50
N ASP A 400 37.49 -19.81 6.62
CA ASP A 400 37.18 -20.32 7.97
C ASP A 400 35.89 -19.73 8.57
N ALA A 401 35.27 -18.70 7.96
CA ALA A 401 33.98 -18.19 8.41
C ALA A 401 32.88 -19.24 8.13
N PRO A 402 32.05 -19.63 9.14
CA PRO A 402 31.05 -20.67 8.93
C PRO A 402 30.06 -20.27 7.84
N ALA A 403 29.91 -21.11 6.83
CA ALA A 403 28.94 -20.91 5.76
C ALA A 403 27.51 -21.05 6.30
N LYS A 404 26.73 -20.00 6.16
CA LYS A 404 25.33 -19.88 6.63
C LYS A 404 24.35 -20.20 5.52
N THR A 405 23.21 -20.72 5.89
CA THR A 405 22.08 -20.99 5.00
C THR A 405 21.37 -19.69 4.58
N MET A 406 20.51 -19.77 3.58
CA MET A 406 19.68 -18.65 3.15
C MET A 406 18.80 -18.12 4.29
N ALA A 407 18.18 -19.01 5.09
CA ALA A 407 17.39 -18.63 6.27
C ALA A 407 18.23 -17.85 7.31
N GLU A 408 19.45 -18.28 7.58
CA GLU A 408 20.34 -17.60 8.53
C GLU A 408 20.82 -16.23 8.01
N LEU A 409 21.07 -16.09 6.70
CA LEU A 409 21.48 -14.80 6.12
C LEU A 409 20.31 -13.82 5.94
N ILE A 410 19.09 -14.29 5.72
CA ILE A 410 17.87 -13.47 5.81
C ILE A 410 17.71 -12.94 7.23
N ASN A 411 17.78 -13.82 8.26
CA ASN A 411 17.70 -13.39 9.66
C ASN A 411 18.78 -12.37 10.03
N ALA A 412 20.03 -12.60 9.60
CA ALA A 412 21.12 -11.66 9.83
C ALA A 412 20.85 -10.29 9.18
N CYS A 413 20.33 -10.25 7.96
CA CYS A 413 19.97 -9.01 7.27
C CYS A 413 18.87 -8.25 8.01
N LEU A 414 17.80 -8.93 8.42
CA LEU A 414 16.71 -8.32 9.20
C LEU A 414 17.25 -7.71 10.49
N ARG A 415 18.09 -8.45 11.20
CA ARG A 415 18.73 -8.01 12.45
C ARG A 415 19.59 -6.77 12.28
N ASP A 416 20.45 -6.75 11.25
CA ASP A 416 21.30 -5.62 10.93
C ASP A 416 20.49 -4.36 10.62
N GLU A 417 19.49 -4.49 9.76
CA GLU A 417 18.66 -3.36 9.33
C GLU A 417 17.76 -2.85 10.47
N MET A 418 17.22 -3.72 11.30
CA MET A 418 16.46 -3.30 12.49
C MET A 418 17.34 -2.60 13.54
N ARG A 419 18.62 -2.97 13.68
CA ARG A 419 19.57 -2.22 14.51
C ARG A 419 19.91 -0.85 13.93
N ARG A 420 19.94 -0.75 12.60
CA ARG A 420 20.29 0.47 11.89
C ARG A 420 19.15 1.48 11.87
N ASP A 421 17.90 1.04 11.77
CA ASP A 421 16.72 1.89 11.52
C ASP A 421 15.57 1.49 12.44
N GLU A 422 15.28 2.34 13.41
CA GLU A 422 14.21 2.14 14.40
C GLU A 422 12.80 2.18 13.77
N ARG A 423 12.66 2.68 12.54
CA ARG A 423 11.38 2.69 11.81
C ARG A 423 11.02 1.33 11.23
N ILE A 424 11.95 0.38 11.19
CA ILE A 424 11.67 -0.97 10.70
C ILE A 424 10.89 -1.74 11.75
N VAL A 425 9.67 -2.12 11.38
CA VAL A 425 8.79 -3.01 12.15
C VAL A 425 8.51 -4.27 11.33
N LEU A 426 8.54 -5.43 11.98
CA LEU A 426 8.33 -6.72 11.34
C LEU A 426 7.08 -7.39 11.90
N PHE A 427 6.15 -7.75 11.03
CA PHE A 427 4.94 -8.44 11.45
C PHE A 427 4.38 -9.36 10.36
N GLY A 428 3.51 -10.26 10.77
CA GLY A 428 2.85 -11.26 9.92
C GLY A 428 2.01 -12.17 10.79
N GLU A 429 1.40 -13.17 10.22
CA GLU A 429 0.55 -14.09 10.98
C GLU A 429 1.34 -14.82 12.08
N ASP A 430 2.55 -15.31 11.74
CA ASP A 430 3.40 -16.08 12.67
C ASP A 430 4.88 -15.78 12.39
N VAL A 431 5.37 -14.67 12.91
CA VAL A 431 6.76 -14.20 12.73
C VAL A 431 7.47 -13.94 14.06
N ALA A 432 6.73 -13.66 15.13
CA ALA A 432 7.29 -13.38 16.45
C ALA A 432 7.81 -14.66 17.14
N ASP A 433 8.66 -14.48 18.14
CA ASP A 433 9.10 -15.59 18.98
C ASP A 433 7.91 -16.13 19.80
N CYS A 434 7.07 -15.24 20.32
CA CYS A 434 5.84 -15.60 21.04
C CYS A 434 4.88 -14.42 21.13
N SER A 435 3.57 -14.65 20.89
CA SER A 435 2.53 -13.61 21.08
C SER A 435 2.26 -13.28 22.56
N ARG A 436 2.61 -14.18 23.48
CA ARG A 436 2.51 -13.94 24.92
C ARG A 436 3.91 -13.65 25.48
N GLU A 437 4.33 -12.40 25.38
CA GLU A 437 5.70 -11.95 25.69
C GLU A 437 6.16 -12.33 27.10
N THR A 438 5.25 -12.30 28.06
CA THR A 438 5.54 -12.72 29.45
C THR A 438 6.14 -14.12 29.56
N TYR A 439 5.84 -15.02 28.60
CA TYR A 439 6.45 -16.36 28.61
C TYR A 439 7.92 -16.32 28.17
N LEU A 440 8.29 -15.40 27.27
CA LEU A 440 9.70 -15.17 26.91
C LEU A 440 10.45 -14.49 28.04
N GLU A 441 9.89 -13.44 28.64
CA GLU A 441 10.47 -12.71 29.79
C GLU A 441 10.74 -13.64 30.99
N GLN A 442 9.78 -14.50 31.29
CA GLN A 442 9.91 -15.49 32.36
C GLN A 442 10.74 -16.71 31.95
N LYS A 443 11.27 -16.77 30.72
CA LYS A 443 12.07 -17.89 30.19
C LYS A 443 11.35 -19.24 30.23
N LEU A 444 10.03 -19.24 30.18
CA LEU A 444 9.22 -20.46 30.13
C LEU A 444 9.31 -21.18 28.80
N ILE A 445 9.61 -20.45 27.74
CA ILE A 445 9.77 -20.92 26.35
C ILE A 445 11.00 -20.29 25.71
N LYS A 446 11.48 -20.90 24.61
CA LYS A 446 12.64 -20.38 23.84
C LYS A 446 12.24 -19.43 22.71
N GLY A 447 10.96 -19.42 22.32
CA GLY A 447 10.48 -18.71 21.14
C GLY A 447 10.56 -19.54 19.86
N LYS A 448 9.70 -19.20 18.90
CA LYS A 448 9.55 -19.91 17.61
C LYS A 448 10.23 -19.16 16.44
N GLY A 449 9.94 -17.87 16.27
CA GLY A 449 10.47 -17.05 15.18
C GLY A 449 9.94 -17.43 13.80
N GLY A 450 8.63 -17.60 13.71
CA GLY A 450 7.94 -17.91 12.45
C GLY A 450 7.92 -19.39 12.06
N VAL A 451 7.13 -19.71 11.00
CA VAL A 451 6.95 -21.08 10.50
C VAL A 451 8.29 -21.68 10.06
N PHE A 452 9.10 -20.92 9.35
CA PHE A 452 10.40 -21.35 8.82
C PHE A 452 11.58 -20.91 9.69
N LYS A 453 11.34 -20.26 10.84
CA LYS A 453 12.33 -19.74 11.79
C LYS A 453 13.28 -18.67 11.21
N LEU A 454 12.82 -17.92 10.20
CA LEU A 454 13.62 -16.86 9.60
C LEU A 454 13.76 -15.64 10.51
N THR A 455 12.82 -15.46 11.43
CA THR A 455 12.73 -14.31 12.35
C THR A 455 13.06 -14.68 13.80
N ALA A 456 13.58 -15.88 14.01
CA ALA A 456 13.90 -16.37 15.34
C ALA A 456 14.87 -15.44 16.10
N GLY A 457 14.49 -15.10 17.35
CA GLY A 457 15.27 -14.24 18.24
C GLY A 457 15.15 -12.75 17.95
N LEU A 458 14.39 -12.31 16.92
CA LEU A 458 14.23 -10.89 16.62
C LEU A 458 13.29 -10.21 17.63
N GLN A 459 12.16 -10.82 18.01
CA GLN A 459 11.30 -10.28 19.06
C GLN A 459 12.04 -10.22 20.40
N THR A 460 12.82 -11.24 20.72
CA THR A 460 13.62 -11.29 21.95
C THR A 460 14.63 -10.15 22.01
N GLU A 461 15.16 -9.70 20.86
CA GLU A 461 16.14 -8.61 20.79
C GLU A 461 15.49 -7.22 20.72
N PHE A 462 14.42 -7.06 19.92
CA PHE A 462 13.85 -5.76 19.56
C PHE A 462 12.50 -5.45 20.25
N GLY A 463 11.92 -6.43 20.97
CA GLY A 463 10.62 -6.28 21.62
C GLY A 463 9.42 -6.53 20.71
N GLY A 464 8.25 -6.73 21.33
CA GLY A 464 7.01 -7.06 20.63
C GLY A 464 6.36 -5.90 19.87
N GLU A 465 6.72 -4.67 20.19
CA GLU A 465 6.26 -3.51 19.43
C GLU A 465 6.92 -3.43 18.05
N ARG A 466 8.13 -3.97 17.91
CA ARG A 466 8.85 -4.02 16.63
C ARG A 466 8.73 -5.35 15.90
N VAL A 467 8.48 -6.46 16.61
CA VAL A 467 8.32 -7.80 16.01
C VAL A 467 7.09 -8.45 16.61
N SER A 468 6.00 -8.52 15.84
CA SER A 468 4.71 -8.96 16.37
C SER A 468 3.98 -9.90 15.42
N ASN A 469 3.19 -10.81 16.00
CA ASN A 469 2.22 -11.59 15.25
C ASN A 469 0.96 -10.78 14.98
N SER A 470 0.39 -10.99 13.80
CA SER A 470 -0.87 -10.43 13.35
C SER A 470 -2.01 -11.46 13.50
N GLN A 471 -3.22 -11.00 13.33
CA GLN A 471 -4.35 -11.88 13.08
C GLN A 471 -4.21 -12.57 11.71
N LEU A 472 -4.88 -13.70 11.53
CA LEU A 472 -4.98 -14.41 10.26
C LEU A 472 -5.92 -13.62 9.32
N ALA A 473 -5.33 -12.66 8.58
CA ALA A 473 -6.02 -11.76 7.67
C ALA A 473 -4.99 -11.10 6.74
N GLU A 474 -4.76 -11.66 5.56
CA GLU A 474 -3.69 -11.22 4.65
C GLU A 474 -3.95 -9.83 4.09
N ALA A 475 -5.23 -9.47 3.86
CA ALA A 475 -5.58 -8.09 3.48
C ALA A 475 -5.19 -7.09 4.57
N SER A 476 -5.42 -7.42 5.86
CA SER A 476 -5.00 -6.62 7.00
C SER A 476 -3.48 -6.50 7.10
N ILE A 477 -2.74 -7.57 6.85
CA ILE A 477 -1.27 -7.54 6.87
C ILE A 477 -0.76 -6.50 5.86
N VAL A 478 -1.22 -6.54 4.61
CA VAL A 478 -0.77 -5.62 3.57
C VAL A 478 -1.35 -4.21 3.76
N GLY A 479 -2.64 -4.09 4.05
CA GLY A 479 -3.29 -2.79 4.24
C GLY A 479 -2.70 -1.99 5.41
N ARG A 480 -2.38 -2.66 6.52
CA ARG A 480 -1.66 -2.03 7.64
C ARG A 480 -0.24 -1.64 7.27
N ALA A 481 0.49 -2.47 6.50
CA ALA A 481 1.80 -2.10 6.00
C ALA A 481 1.75 -0.81 5.18
N ILE A 482 0.72 -0.62 4.33
CA ILE A 482 0.50 0.61 3.59
C ILE A 482 0.30 1.80 4.55
N GLY A 483 -0.61 1.67 5.53
CA GLY A 483 -0.87 2.72 6.51
C GLY A 483 0.36 3.09 7.33
N MET A 484 1.14 2.11 7.77
CA MET A 484 2.40 2.32 8.49
C MET A 484 3.43 3.03 7.62
N ALA A 485 3.58 2.62 6.36
CA ALA A 485 4.55 3.20 5.46
C ALA A 485 4.19 4.65 5.07
N THR A 486 2.92 4.93 4.78
CA THR A 486 2.44 6.29 4.50
C THR A 486 2.59 7.21 5.72
N ARG A 487 2.63 6.67 6.95
CA ARG A 487 2.86 7.39 8.20
C ARG A 487 4.35 7.58 8.53
N GLY A 488 5.27 6.91 7.83
CA GLY A 488 6.72 7.11 7.95
C GLY A 488 7.52 5.94 8.53
N LEU A 489 6.89 4.81 8.85
CA LEU A 489 7.59 3.57 9.18
C LEU A 489 8.11 2.87 7.92
N LYS A 490 8.93 1.84 8.12
CA LYS A 490 9.40 0.90 7.09
C LYS A 490 8.98 -0.52 7.46
N PRO A 491 7.73 -0.89 7.20
CA PRO A 491 7.24 -2.20 7.55
C PRO A 491 7.85 -3.30 6.68
N VAL A 492 8.21 -4.42 7.34
CA VAL A 492 8.55 -5.69 6.73
C VAL A 492 7.45 -6.67 7.11
N ALA A 493 6.50 -6.89 6.23
CA ALA A 493 5.36 -7.76 6.48
C ALA A 493 5.57 -9.12 5.83
N GLU A 494 5.10 -10.20 6.48
CA GLU A 494 5.20 -11.56 5.94
C GLU A 494 3.81 -12.16 5.73
N ILE A 495 3.57 -12.68 4.53
CA ILE A 495 2.49 -13.62 4.23
C ILE A 495 3.14 -15.00 4.18
N GLN A 496 2.68 -15.95 5.01
CA GLN A 496 3.38 -17.20 5.31
C GLN A 496 3.59 -18.13 4.12
N PHE A 497 2.68 -18.12 3.14
CA PHE A 497 2.74 -18.90 1.92
C PHE A 497 2.18 -18.11 0.75
N PHE A 498 2.79 -18.24 -0.41
CA PHE A 498 2.32 -17.62 -1.65
C PHE A 498 0.86 -17.97 -1.95
N ASP A 499 0.48 -19.21 -1.67
CA ASP A 499 -0.87 -19.72 -1.90
C ASP A 499 -1.96 -19.01 -1.08
N TYR A 500 -1.57 -18.26 -0.04
CA TYR A 500 -2.48 -17.49 0.85
C TYR A 500 -2.52 -15.99 0.53
N ILE A 501 -1.78 -15.53 -0.47
CA ILE A 501 -1.67 -14.10 -0.81
C ILE A 501 -2.97 -13.49 -1.35
N TRP A 502 -3.89 -14.30 -1.84
CA TRP A 502 -5.05 -13.86 -2.63
C TRP A 502 -6.01 -12.91 -1.92
N PRO A 503 -6.35 -13.06 -0.63
CA PRO A 503 -7.16 -12.06 0.08
C PRO A 503 -6.52 -10.67 0.10
N ALA A 504 -5.19 -10.58 0.03
CA ALA A 504 -4.45 -9.32 0.01
C ALA A 504 -4.38 -8.64 -1.37
N MET A 505 -4.88 -9.27 -2.45
CA MET A 505 -4.76 -8.74 -3.82
C MET A 505 -5.38 -7.36 -3.99
N HIS A 506 -6.44 -7.05 -3.26
CA HIS A 506 -7.07 -5.74 -3.28
C HIS A 506 -6.07 -4.65 -2.84
N GLN A 507 -5.33 -4.88 -1.77
CA GLN A 507 -4.28 -3.99 -1.28
C GLN A 507 -3.01 -4.02 -2.17
N LEU A 508 -2.54 -5.21 -2.56
CA LEU A 508 -1.31 -5.40 -3.35
C LEU A 508 -1.40 -4.80 -4.75
N ARG A 509 -2.57 -4.90 -5.41
CA ARG A 509 -2.74 -4.43 -6.80
C ARG A 509 -3.28 -3.02 -6.87
N ASN A 510 -4.30 -2.67 -6.06
CA ASN A 510 -5.05 -1.43 -6.23
C ASN A 510 -4.55 -0.29 -5.35
N GLU A 511 -3.73 -0.59 -4.33
CA GLU A 511 -3.30 0.40 -3.35
C GLU A 511 -1.78 0.56 -3.31
N LEU A 512 -1.09 -0.47 -2.89
CA LEU A 512 0.34 -0.46 -2.57
C LEU A 512 1.23 0.19 -3.66
N PRO A 513 1.16 -0.22 -4.93
CA PRO A 513 2.02 0.32 -5.98
C PRO A 513 1.53 1.66 -6.53
N LEU A 514 0.24 2.01 -6.30
CA LEU A 514 -0.38 3.20 -6.90
C LEU A 514 -0.25 4.46 -6.04
N ILE A 515 0.00 4.33 -4.74
CA ILE A 515 -0.02 5.47 -3.81
C ILE A 515 0.87 6.62 -4.29
N ARG A 516 2.11 6.34 -4.69
CA ARG A 516 3.02 7.37 -5.18
C ARG A 516 2.51 8.04 -6.46
N TRP A 517 2.11 7.24 -7.44
CA TRP A 517 1.68 7.74 -8.74
C TRP A 517 0.39 8.56 -8.64
N ARG A 518 -0.63 8.03 -7.97
CA ARG A 518 -1.94 8.71 -7.84
C ARG A 518 -1.91 9.93 -6.92
N SER A 519 -0.90 10.06 -6.06
CA SER A 519 -0.72 11.23 -5.18
C SER A 519 0.29 12.26 -5.72
N ASN A 520 0.70 12.15 -6.98
CA ASN A 520 1.72 13.03 -7.57
C ASN A 520 3.00 13.10 -6.70
N ASN A 521 3.46 11.94 -6.18
CA ASN A 521 4.56 11.81 -5.21
C ASN A 521 4.30 12.45 -3.84
N GLY A 522 3.06 12.81 -3.52
CA GLY A 522 2.69 13.35 -2.20
C GLY A 522 2.79 12.33 -1.06
N PHE A 523 2.60 11.04 -1.39
CA PHE A 523 2.77 9.92 -0.48
C PHE A 523 3.62 8.83 -1.12
N SER A 524 4.38 8.11 -0.31
CA SER A 524 5.14 6.92 -0.70
C SER A 524 4.82 5.74 0.22
N CYS A 525 5.17 4.54 -0.24
CA CYS A 525 4.90 3.32 0.51
C CYS A 525 6.12 2.40 0.53
N PRO A 526 7.22 2.77 1.23
CA PRO A 526 8.44 1.97 1.31
C PRO A 526 8.23 0.79 2.28
N CYS A 527 7.70 -0.31 1.78
CA CYS A 527 7.53 -1.53 2.56
C CYS A 527 8.02 -2.76 1.81
N VAL A 528 8.34 -3.81 2.55
CA VAL A 528 8.73 -5.11 2.02
C VAL A 528 7.66 -6.13 2.41
N ILE A 529 7.05 -6.77 1.41
CA ILE A 529 6.16 -7.91 1.61
C ILE A 529 6.96 -9.17 1.29
N ARG A 530 7.33 -9.93 2.33
CA ARG A 530 8.04 -11.20 2.23
C ARG A 530 7.05 -12.33 2.04
N VAL A 531 7.30 -13.20 1.07
CA VAL A 531 6.40 -14.31 0.76
C VAL A 531 7.20 -15.58 0.44
N PRO A 532 7.12 -16.62 1.29
CA PRO A 532 7.60 -17.95 0.97
C PRO A 532 6.81 -18.57 -0.19
N ILE A 533 7.51 -19.00 -1.26
CA ILE A 533 6.94 -19.45 -2.54
C ILE A 533 7.55 -20.79 -2.98
N GLY A 534 6.89 -21.45 -3.93
CA GLY A 534 7.43 -22.57 -4.72
C GLY A 534 7.26 -23.96 -4.12
N GLY A 535 7.50 -24.97 -4.95
CA GLY A 535 7.39 -26.40 -4.65
C GLY A 535 8.68 -27.09 -4.27
N TYR A 536 8.85 -28.34 -4.72
CA TYR A 536 9.99 -29.24 -4.44
C TYR A 536 10.20 -29.59 -2.96
N LEU A 537 9.14 -29.47 -2.15
CA LEU A 537 9.20 -29.76 -0.71
C LEU A 537 8.50 -31.07 -0.32
N THR A 538 7.90 -31.74 -1.29
CA THR A 538 7.15 -32.99 -1.10
C THR A 538 6.02 -32.85 -0.06
N GLY A 539 4.78 -32.97 -0.50
CA GLY A 539 3.60 -32.89 0.37
C GLY A 539 3.01 -31.50 0.59
N GLY A 540 3.55 -30.45 -0.03
CA GLY A 540 2.98 -29.10 0.04
C GLY A 540 1.68 -28.95 -0.75
N ALA A 541 1.56 -29.66 -1.87
CA ALA A 541 0.38 -29.72 -2.72
C ALA A 541 -0.12 -28.33 -3.18
N ILE A 542 -1.43 -28.24 -3.43
CA ILE A 542 -2.07 -27.05 -4.01
C ILE A 542 -2.09 -25.81 -3.10
N TYR A 543 -1.82 -25.97 -1.78
CA TYR A 543 -1.91 -24.88 -0.81
C TYR A 543 -0.56 -24.41 -0.25
N HIS A 544 0.57 -25.03 -0.66
CA HIS A 544 1.89 -24.69 -0.16
C HIS A 544 3.02 -24.80 -1.20
N SER A 545 2.70 -25.02 -2.48
CA SER A 545 3.73 -25.35 -3.48
C SER A 545 3.62 -24.58 -4.79
N GLN A 546 2.67 -23.64 -4.90
CA GLN A 546 2.51 -22.93 -6.17
C GLN A 546 3.59 -21.84 -6.32
N SER A 547 3.90 -21.55 -7.58
CA SER A 547 4.62 -20.36 -8.03
C SER A 547 3.70 -19.55 -8.94
N GLY A 548 3.86 -18.24 -9.02
CA GLY A 548 2.97 -17.35 -9.77
C GLY A 548 3.47 -15.92 -9.73
N GLU A 549 4.77 -15.76 -9.76
CA GLU A 549 5.45 -14.45 -9.77
C GLU A 549 5.03 -13.58 -10.96
N SER A 550 4.62 -14.19 -12.06
CA SER A 550 4.13 -13.50 -13.26
C SER A 550 2.96 -12.56 -12.96
N ILE A 551 2.05 -12.91 -12.04
CA ILE A 551 0.90 -12.10 -11.63
C ILE A 551 1.36 -10.75 -11.06
N PHE A 552 2.44 -10.75 -10.30
CA PHE A 552 2.95 -9.57 -9.60
C PHE A 552 3.92 -8.75 -10.45
N THR A 553 4.67 -9.39 -11.37
CA THR A 553 5.53 -8.67 -12.33
C THR A 553 4.71 -7.87 -13.34
N HIS A 554 3.43 -8.19 -13.51
CA HIS A 554 2.48 -7.45 -14.35
C HIS A 554 1.96 -6.15 -13.69
N ILE A 555 2.33 -5.85 -12.44
CA ILE A 555 1.83 -4.69 -11.69
C ILE A 555 2.84 -3.54 -11.73
N PRO A 556 2.59 -2.44 -12.48
CA PRO A 556 3.47 -1.27 -12.46
C PRO A 556 3.58 -0.68 -11.06
N GLY A 557 4.78 -0.20 -10.69
CA GLY A 557 5.05 0.39 -9.37
C GLY A 557 5.42 -0.62 -8.28
N LEU A 558 5.27 -1.92 -8.53
CA LEU A 558 5.70 -2.99 -7.61
C LEU A 558 7.06 -3.54 -8.04
N ARG A 559 8.04 -3.54 -7.14
CA ARG A 559 9.31 -4.24 -7.34
C ARG A 559 9.14 -5.72 -6.96
N VAL A 560 9.69 -6.63 -7.77
CA VAL A 560 9.63 -8.08 -7.51
C VAL A 560 11.04 -8.68 -7.53
N VAL A 561 11.40 -9.35 -6.44
CA VAL A 561 12.75 -9.90 -6.22
C VAL A 561 12.65 -11.37 -5.83
N PHE A 562 13.52 -12.21 -6.41
CA PHE A 562 13.48 -13.66 -6.24
C PHE A 562 14.89 -14.28 -6.19
N PRO A 563 15.60 -14.22 -5.05
CA PRO A 563 16.96 -14.75 -4.92
C PRO A 563 17.04 -16.29 -5.01
N SER A 564 18.18 -16.81 -5.44
CA SER A 564 18.45 -18.23 -5.60
C SER A 564 19.43 -18.82 -4.56
N ASN A 565 20.07 -17.98 -3.75
CA ASN A 565 21.08 -18.41 -2.77
C ASN A 565 21.16 -17.45 -1.57
N ALA A 566 21.90 -17.84 -0.55
CA ALA A 566 21.99 -17.12 0.72
C ALA A 566 22.59 -15.72 0.61
N LEU A 567 23.63 -15.55 -0.20
CA LEU A 567 24.31 -14.27 -0.38
C LEU A 567 23.42 -13.27 -1.10
N ASP A 568 22.80 -13.69 -2.20
CA ASP A 568 21.87 -12.86 -2.97
C ASP A 568 20.64 -12.48 -2.12
N ALA A 569 20.10 -13.41 -1.33
CA ALA A 569 18.98 -13.13 -0.43
C ALA A 569 19.32 -12.04 0.58
N ASN A 570 20.49 -12.07 1.21
CA ASN A 570 20.94 -11.04 2.15
C ASN A 570 21.08 -9.67 1.49
N GLY A 571 21.80 -9.60 0.35
CA GLY A 571 22.09 -8.33 -0.33
C GLY A 571 20.85 -7.69 -0.94
N LEU A 572 19.96 -8.47 -1.57
CA LEU A 572 18.73 -7.99 -2.18
C LEU A 572 17.71 -7.57 -1.13
N LEU A 573 17.59 -8.29 0.00
CA LEU A 573 16.68 -7.92 1.08
C LEU A 573 17.11 -6.59 1.72
N ARG A 574 18.41 -6.37 1.88
CA ARG A 574 18.90 -5.08 2.40
C ARG A 574 18.61 -3.94 1.42
N THR A 575 18.78 -4.17 0.13
CA THR A 575 18.36 -3.19 -0.89
C THR A 575 16.86 -2.92 -0.82
N ALA A 576 16.02 -3.94 -0.66
CA ALA A 576 14.58 -3.82 -0.53
C ALA A 576 14.19 -2.94 0.67
N MET A 577 14.80 -3.16 1.84
CA MET A 577 14.50 -2.36 3.04
C MET A 577 15.03 -0.93 2.96
N ARG A 578 16.05 -0.67 2.13
CA ARG A 578 16.65 0.67 1.96
C ARG A 578 16.08 1.45 0.79
N CYS A 579 15.26 0.84 -0.08
CA CYS A 579 14.60 1.57 -1.17
C CYS A 579 13.31 2.28 -0.71
N ASP A 580 12.76 3.13 -1.58
CA ASP A 580 11.54 3.91 -1.31
C ASP A 580 10.29 3.36 -2.02
N ASP A 581 10.46 2.33 -2.83
CA ASP A 581 9.36 1.69 -3.53
C ASP A 581 8.88 0.45 -2.77
N PRO A 582 7.63 0.02 -2.94
CA PRO A 582 7.17 -1.25 -2.39
C PRO A 582 7.84 -2.43 -3.09
N VAL A 583 8.24 -3.43 -2.29
CA VAL A 583 8.94 -4.63 -2.77
C VAL A 583 8.20 -5.89 -2.36
N LEU A 584 7.86 -6.73 -3.33
CA LEU A 584 7.49 -8.12 -3.10
C LEU A 584 8.76 -8.97 -3.14
N PHE A 585 9.14 -9.52 -2.00
CA PHE A 585 10.34 -10.31 -1.82
C PHE A 585 9.97 -11.80 -1.74
N LEU A 586 10.15 -12.51 -2.85
CA LEU A 586 9.79 -13.91 -2.99
C LEU A 586 10.93 -14.81 -2.49
N GLU A 587 10.63 -15.69 -1.54
CA GLU A 587 11.60 -16.53 -0.88
C GLU A 587 11.30 -18.01 -1.16
N HIS A 588 12.09 -18.65 -2.01
CA HIS A 588 11.82 -20.04 -2.33
C HIS A 588 12.10 -20.97 -1.12
N LYS A 589 11.05 -21.57 -0.58
CA LYS A 589 11.09 -22.40 0.65
C LYS A 589 12.11 -23.54 0.59
N ARG A 590 12.24 -24.19 -0.56
CA ARG A 590 13.23 -25.27 -0.78
C ARG A 590 14.65 -24.78 -0.55
N LEU A 591 14.96 -23.53 -0.89
CA LEU A 591 16.31 -22.98 -0.83
C LEU A 591 16.75 -22.56 0.57
N TYR A 592 15.83 -22.42 1.53
CA TYR A 592 16.14 -21.90 2.86
C TYR A 592 17.29 -22.63 3.59
N ARG A 593 17.42 -23.94 3.42
CA ARG A 593 18.40 -24.78 4.14
C ARG A 593 19.31 -25.60 3.23
N GLU A 594 19.23 -25.37 1.93
CA GLU A 594 20.08 -26.08 0.98
C GLU A 594 21.58 -25.79 1.21
N THR A 595 22.41 -26.81 1.06
CA THR A 595 23.83 -26.70 1.37
C THR A 595 24.63 -26.01 0.27
N TYR A 596 24.26 -26.18 -0.98
CA TYR A 596 24.95 -25.59 -2.13
C TYR A 596 24.79 -24.06 -2.22
N GLY A 597 23.74 -23.50 -1.63
CA GLY A 597 23.47 -22.05 -1.63
C GLY A 597 24.04 -21.30 -0.42
N ARG A 598 24.80 -21.97 0.46
CA ARG A 598 25.40 -21.36 1.66
C ARG A 598 26.49 -20.36 1.31
N ALA A 599 26.64 -19.33 2.13
CA ALA A 599 27.69 -18.34 2.02
C ALA A 599 28.14 -17.85 3.39
N ALA A 600 29.35 -17.29 3.47
CA ALA A 600 29.78 -16.55 4.64
C ALA A 600 28.90 -15.29 4.84
N TYR A 601 28.79 -14.78 6.06
CA TYR A 601 28.11 -13.53 6.33
C TYR A 601 28.83 -12.36 5.65
N PRO A 602 28.14 -11.59 4.78
CA PRO A 602 28.79 -10.60 3.93
C PRO A 602 29.07 -9.25 4.59
N GLY A 603 28.61 -9.04 5.83
CA GLY A 603 28.66 -7.75 6.52
C GLY A 603 27.35 -6.97 6.42
N ALA A 604 27.18 -5.99 7.34
CA ALA A 604 25.96 -5.22 7.49
C ALA A 604 25.68 -4.20 6.37
N GLU A 605 26.67 -3.92 5.51
CA GLU A 605 26.53 -2.96 4.41
C GLU A 605 26.43 -3.61 3.02
N TYR A 606 26.49 -4.94 2.94
CA TYR A 606 26.42 -5.66 1.67
C TYR A 606 25.07 -5.49 0.99
N MET A 607 25.05 -4.96 -0.23
CA MET A 607 23.85 -4.74 -1.04
C MET A 607 24.05 -5.20 -2.48
N ILE A 608 22.97 -5.67 -3.08
CA ILE A 608 22.90 -6.01 -4.50
C ILE A 608 21.81 -5.13 -5.14
N PRO A 609 22.13 -4.38 -6.22
CA PRO A 609 21.14 -3.57 -6.92
C PRO A 609 20.10 -4.46 -7.64
N PHE A 610 18.87 -3.96 -7.73
CA PHE A 610 17.83 -4.60 -8.53
C PHE A 610 18.16 -4.48 -10.03
N GLY A 611 17.62 -5.39 -10.85
CA GLY A 611 17.87 -5.37 -12.29
C GLY A 611 19.30 -5.68 -12.67
N LYS A 612 20.04 -6.45 -11.82
CA LYS A 612 21.38 -6.95 -12.10
C LYS A 612 21.43 -8.46 -11.96
N ALA A 613 21.55 -9.15 -13.09
CA ALA A 613 21.70 -10.59 -13.14
C ALA A 613 23.09 -11.03 -12.69
N ARG A 614 23.21 -12.30 -12.33
CA ARG A 614 24.45 -12.97 -12.00
C ARG A 614 24.74 -14.06 -13.03
N VAL A 615 25.93 -14.05 -13.63
CA VAL A 615 26.42 -15.21 -14.37
C VAL A 615 26.79 -16.28 -13.33
N ALA A 616 25.90 -17.25 -13.14
CA ALA A 616 26.10 -18.34 -12.18
C ALA A 616 27.09 -19.39 -12.70
N GLN A 617 27.16 -19.57 -14.03
CA GLN A 617 28.17 -20.33 -14.76
C GLN A 617 28.40 -19.65 -16.10
N ALA A 618 29.65 -19.40 -16.45
CA ALA A 618 30.02 -18.87 -17.77
C ALA A 618 29.96 -19.97 -18.84
N GLY A 619 29.52 -19.61 -20.05
CA GLY A 619 29.45 -20.53 -21.19
C GLY A 619 29.48 -19.80 -22.53
N LYS A 620 29.48 -20.53 -23.63
CA LYS A 620 29.61 -19.97 -24.99
C LYS A 620 28.65 -20.58 -26.02
N ASP A 621 28.02 -21.73 -25.74
CA ASP A 621 27.26 -22.49 -26.74
C ASP A 621 25.74 -22.33 -26.56
N VAL A 622 25.22 -22.26 -25.31
CA VAL A 622 23.82 -22.09 -24.96
C VAL A 622 23.70 -21.16 -23.75
N THR A 623 22.73 -20.25 -23.77
CA THR A 623 22.33 -19.45 -22.61
C THR A 623 21.12 -20.08 -21.96
N VAL A 624 21.12 -20.25 -20.61
CA VAL A 624 19.97 -20.57 -19.79
C VAL A 624 19.65 -19.36 -18.92
N VAL A 625 18.52 -18.69 -19.18
CA VAL A 625 18.00 -17.60 -18.36
C VAL A 625 17.05 -18.18 -17.31
N THR A 626 17.31 -17.93 -16.03
CA THR A 626 16.55 -18.56 -14.96
C THR A 626 16.59 -17.75 -13.65
N TYR A 627 15.88 -18.19 -12.61
CA TYR A 627 15.85 -17.61 -11.26
C TYR A 627 15.33 -18.63 -10.22
N GLY A 628 15.40 -18.28 -8.94
CA GLY A 628 14.84 -19.08 -7.85
C GLY A 628 15.38 -20.53 -7.82
N ALA A 629 14.50 -21.50 -7.65
CA ALA A 629 14.86 -22.91 -7.51
C ALA A 629 15.34 -23.57 -8.80
N LEU A 630 15.13 -22.95 -9.96
CA LEU A 630 15.63 -23.48 -11.24
C LEU A 630 17.12 -23.19 -11.46
N VAL A 631 17.73 -22.21 -10.76
CA VAL A 631 19.17 -21.92 -10.88
C VAL A 631 20.04 -23.15 -10.56
N PRO A 632 19.91 -23.82 -9.40
CA PRO A 632 20.69 -25.03 -9.12
C PRO A 632 20.40 -26.19 -10.08
N ARG A 633 19.16 -26.32 -10.56
CA ARG A 633 18.80 -27.35 -11.55
C ARG A 633 19.42 -27.07 -12.90
N ALA A 634 19.46 -25.81 -13.33
CA ALA A 634 20.12 -25.37 -14.54
C ALA A 634 21.65 -25.60 -14.46
N LEU A 635 22.27 -25.32 -13.31
CA LEU A 635 23.68 -25.61 -13.09
C LEU A 635 24.01 -27.11 -13.18
N GLN A 636 23.18 -27.98 -12.60
CA GLN A 636 23.31 -29.43 -12.72
C GLN A 636 23.17 -29.88 -14.17
N ALA A 637 22.20 -29.36 -14.90
CA ALA A 637 21.99 -29.64 -16.32
C ALA A 637 23.17 -29.17 -17.18
N ALA A 638 23.70 -27.97 -16.94
CA ALA A 638 24.81 -27.37 -17.61
C ALA A 638 26.10 -28.20 -17.41
N GLN A 639 26.44 -28.57 -16.16
CA GLN A 639 27.58 -29.41 -15.83
C GLN A 639 27.50 -30.79 -16.49
N ARG A 640 26.30 -31.35 -16.59
CA ARG A 640 26.07 -32.61 -17.27
C ARG A 640 26.26 -32.48 -18.77
N ALA A 641 25.73 -31.41 -19.40
CA ALA A 641 25.86 -31.16 -20.83
C ALA A 641 27.34 -30.97 -21.22
N GLU A 642 28.11 -30.29 -20.40
CA GLU A 642 29.55 -30.12 -20.59
C GLU A 642 30.30 -31.45 -20.49
N ARG A 643 30.05 -32.23 -19.44
CA ARG A 643 30.71 -33.52 -19.19
C ARG A 643 30.37 -34.54 -20.26
N ASP A 644 29.11 -34.68 -20.66
CA ASP A 644 28.62 -35.77 -21.52
C ASP A 644 28.76 -35.43 -23.00
N HIS A 645 28.76 -34.13 -23.39
CA HIS A 645 28.71 -33.66 -24.78
C HIS A 645 29.70 -32.52 -25.10
N GLY A 646 30.43 -31.98 -24.13
CA GLY A 646 31.33 -30.84 -24.33
C GLY A 646 30.59 -29.51 -24.60
N ILE A 647 29.28 -29.40 -24.30
CA ILE A 647 28.46 -28.21 -24.52
C ILE A 647 28.68 -27.23 -23.36
N SER A 648 29.19 -26.05 -23.69
CA SER A 648 29.49 -24.98 -22.72
C SER A 648 28.28 -24.08 -22.52
N VAL A 649 27.59 -24.23 -21.36
CA VAL A 649 26.33 -23.56 -21.05
C VAL A 649 26.55 -22.38 -20.12
N GLU A 650 26.09 -21.19 -20.52
CA GLU A 650 26.00 -20.04 -19.65
C GLU A 650 24.68 -20.05 -18.87
N VAL A 651 24.76 -20.00 -17.54
CA VAL A 651 23.58 -19.92 -16.67
C VAL A 651 23.51 -18.52 -16.09
N LEU A 652 22.44 -17.81 -16.46
CA LEU A 652 22.14 -16.44 -16.04
C LEU A 652 21.03 -16.44 -15.01
N ASP A 653 21.36 -16.07 -13.77
CA ASP A 653 20.44 -15.95 -12.65
C ASP A 653 19.93 -14.51 -12.56
N LEU A 654 18.66 -14.28 -12.80
CA LEU A 654 18.06 -12.94 -12.84
C LEU A 654 18.00 -12.26 -11.48
N ARG A 655 17.76 -12.97 -10.39
CA ARG A 655 17.69 -12.49 -8.99
C ARG A 655 16.56 -11.47 -8.71
N SER A 656 16.27 -10.56 -9.64
CA SER A 656 15.12 -9.65 -9.60
C SER A 656 14.34 -9.73 -10.90
N LEU A 657 13.02 -9.64 -10.81
CA LEU A 657 12.09 -9.85 -11.92
C LEU A 657 11.41 -8.54 -12.36
N SER A 658 11.29 -7.57 -11.44
CA SER A 658 10.79 -6.22 -11.75
C SER A 658 11.62 -5.19 -10.96
N PRO A 659 12.62 -4.56 -11.60
CA PRO A 659 13.12 -4.77 -12.96
C PRO A 659 13.98 -6.04 -13.11
N TYR A 660 14.13 -6.54 -14.33
CA TYR A 660 15.12 -7.57 -14.70
C TYR A 660 16.25 -6.98 -15.54
N ASP A 661 17.37 -7.71 -15.63
CA ASP A 661 18.59 -7.29 -16.36
C ASP A 661 18.50 -7.67 -17.84
N TRP A 662 17.90 -6.80 -18.65
CA TRP A 662 17.80 -7.03 -20.10
C TRP A 662 19.16 -7.02 -20.80
N GLU A 663 20.06 -6.14 -20.39
CA GLU A 663 21.38 -6.02 -21.00
C GLU A 663 22.22 -7.29 -20.81
N ALA A 664 22.12 -7.90 -19.62
CA ALA A 664 22.78 -9.18 -19.36
C ALA A 664 22.20 -10.31 -20.23
N ILE A 665 20.87 -10.37 -20.37
CA ILE A 665 20.19 -11.34 -21.24
C ILE A 665 20.65 -11.12 -22.69
N ALA A 666 20.54 -9.91 -23.20
CA ALA A 666 20.91 -9.59 -24.58
C ALA A 666 22.38 -9.86 -24.89
N GLY A 667 23.29 -9.52 -23.96
CA GLY A 667 24.70 -9.79 -24.08
C GLY A 667 25.01 -11.29 -24.15
N SER A 668 24.34 -12.08 -23.31
CA SER A 668 24.50 -13.55 -23.30
C SER A 668 23.91 -14.18 -24.55
N VAL A 669 22.73 -13.78 -25.00
CA VAL A 669 22.10 -14.28 -26.24
C VAL A 669 22.96 -13.99 -27.48
N ARG A 670 23.48 -12.76 -27.61
CA ARG A 670 24.38 -12.38 -28.72
C ARG A 670 25.66 -13.20 -28.74
N LYS A 671 26.11 -13.70 -27.59
CA LYS A 671 27.31 -14.54 -27.49
C LYS A 671 27.05 -15.98 -27.87
N THR A 672 25.92 -16.54 -27.47
CA THR A 672 25.63 -17.98 -27.57
C THR A 672 24.71 -18.34 -28.73
N SER A 673 23.92 -17.40 -29.23
CA SER A 673 22.92 -17.55 -30.31
C SER A 673 21.82 -18.61 -30.05
N ARG A 674 21.84 -19.28 -28.89
CA ARG A 674 20.89 -20.31 -28.46
C ARG A 674 20.44 -20.03 -27.05
N VAL A 675 19.14 -19.98 -26.82
CA VAL A 675 18.61 -19.59 -25.53
C VAL A 675 17.45 -20.46 -25.04
N LEU A 676 17.56 -20.85 -23.77
CA LEU A 676 16.53 -21.51 -22.97
C LEU A 676 16.11 -20.57 -21.84
N VAL A 677 14.82 -20.35 -21.67
CA VAL A 677 14.25 -19.69 -20.48
C VAL A 677 13.63 -20.74 -19.58
N ALA A 678 14.13 -20.88 -18.35
CA ALA A 678 13.66 -21.89 -17.39
C ALA A 678 13.12 -21.25 -16.11
N HIS A 679 11.88 -21.60 -15.73
CA HIS A 679 11.25 -21.08 -14.51
C HIS A 679 10.28 -22.10 -13.90
N GLU A 680 9.87 -21.90 -12.65
CA GLU A 680 9.01 -22.84 -11.91
C GLU A 680 7.51 -22.61 -12.14
N ASP A 681 7.08 -21.38 -12.41
CA ASP A 681 5.69 -21.06 -12.73
C ASP A 681 5.21 -21.85 -13.98
N VAL A 682 3.92 -21.93 -14.19
CA VAL A 682 3.33 -22.66 -15.33
C VAL A 682 3.84 -22.16 -16.68
N LEU A 683 3.83 -23.03 -17.70
CA LEU A 683 4.35 -22.70 -19.03
C LEU A 683 3.53 -21.62 -19.72
N SER A 684 2.19 -21.71 -19.64
CA SER A 684 1.29 -20.74 -20.25
C SER A 684 1.19 -19.49 -19.35
N TRP A 685 1.47 -18.32 -19.94
CA TRP A 685 1.40 -17.01 -19.26
C TRP A 685 2.43 -16.80 -18.15
N GLY A 686 3.31 -17.78 -17.86
CA GLY A 686 4.39 -17.64 -16.91
C GLY A 686 5.42 -16.60 -17.37
N TYR A 687 6.23 -16.10 -16.43
CA TYR A 687 7.17 -14.98 -16.64
C TYR A 687 8.17 -15.21 -17.78
N GLY A 688 8.58 -16.45 -18.02
CA GLY A 688 9.45 -16.81 -19.15
C GLY A 688 8.84 -16.55 -20.53
N ALA A 689 7.53 -16.39 -20.64
CA ALA A 689 6.89 -16.05 -21.91
C ALA A 689 7.22 -14.62 -22.35
N GLU A 690 7.22 -13.66 -21.41
CA GLU A 690 7.62 -12.26 -21.67
C GLU A 690 9.08 -12.17 -22.10
N ILE A 691 10.00 -12.85 -21.38
CA ILE A 691 11.42 -12.87 -21.73
C ILE A 691 11.62 -13.49 -23.12
N ALA A 692 10.98 -14.61 -23.41
CA ALA A 692 11.09 -15.29 -24.71
C ALA A 692 10.54 -14.43 -25.85
N ALA A 693 9.40 -13.74 -25.63
CA ALA A 693 8.82 -12.83 -26.61
C ALA A 693 9.77 -11.66 -26.92
N ARG A 694 10.34 -11.03 -25.90
CA ARG A 694 11.27 -9.91 -26.07
C ARG A 694 12.57 -10.34 -26.75
N ILE A 695 13.11 -11.53 -26.41
CA ILE A 695 14.28 -12.08 -27.13
C ILE A 695 13.95 -12.29 -28.60
N ALA A 696 12.80 -12.88 -28.92
CA ALA A 696 12.38 -13.14 -30.30
C ALA A 696 12.12 -11.85 -31.10
N ASP A 697 11.68 -10.77 -30.46
CA ASP A 697 11.44 -9.46 -31.09
C ASP A 697 12.73 -8.67 -31.28
N GLU A 698 13.52 -8.49 -30.21
CA GLU A 698 14.67 -7.57 -30.22
C GLU A 698 16.00 -8.24 -30.64
N LEU A 699 16.10 -9.58 -30.62
CA LEU A 699 17.33 -10.31 -30.88
C LEU A 699 17.18 -11.43 -31.93
N PHE A 700 16.15 -11.41 -32.75
CA PHE A 700 15.84 -12.42 -33.75
C PHE A 700 17.03 -12.72 -34.69
N ASP A 701 17.71 -11.67 -35.13
CA ASP A 701 18.87 -11.75 -36.00
C ASP A 701 20.12 -12.35 -35.36
N CYS A 702 20.13 -12.55 -34.06
CA CYS A 702 21.21 -13.16 -33.30
C CYS A 702 20.94 -14.65 -32.99
N LEU A 703 19.78 -15.21 -33.37
CA LEU A 703 19.39 -16.57 -32.99
C LEU A 703 19.70 -17.59 -34.06
N ASP A 704 20.41 -18.67 -33.66
CA ASP A 704 20.64 -19.87 -34.49
C ASP A 704 19.56 -20.95 -34.28
N ALA A 705 18.73 -20.82 -33.22
CA ALA A 705 17.67 -21.75 -32.83
C ALA A 705 16.45 -21.03 -32.30
N PRO A 706 15.24 -21.66 -32.28
CA PRO A 706 14.09 -21.10 -31.62
C PRO A 706 14.35 -20.88 -30.13
N VAL A 707 13.76 -19.81 -29.54
CA VAL A 707 13.77 -19.64 -28.09
C VAL A 707 12.97 -20.77 -27.44
N ARG A 708 13.59 -21.56 -26.58
CA ARG A 708 12.92 -22.64 -25.84
C ARG A 708 12.54 -22.20 -24.44
N ARG A 709 11.45 -22.77 -23.92
CA ARG A 709 11.04 -22.59 -22.52
C ARG A 709 10.90 -23.94 -21.83
N VAL A 710 11.39 -24.03 -20.60
CA VAL A 710 11.16 -25.14 -19.67
C VAL A 710 10.48 -24.56 -18.42
N ALA A 711 9.29 -25.04 -18.12
CA ALA A 711 8.45 -24.52 -17.04
C ALA A 711 7.55 -25.62 -16.50
N ALA A 712 6.82 -25.37 -15.40
CA ALA A 712 5.84 -26.32 -14.90
C ALA A 712 4.72 -26.60 -15.92
N MET A 713 4.11 -27.75 -15.82
CA MET A 713 2.89 -28.07 -16.55
C MET A 713 1.75 -27.11 -16.18
N ASP A 714 0.83 -26.88 -17.11
CA ASP A 714 -0.34 -26.01 -16.87
C ASP A 714 -1.36 -26.70 -15.94
N THR A 715 -0.96 -26.94 -14.71
CA THR A 715 -1.76 -27.56 -13.65
C THR A 715 -1.27 -27.14 -12.27
N PHE A 716 -2.01 -27.52 -11.22
CA PHE A 716 -1.62 -27.30 -9.84
C PHE A 716 -0.58 -28.34 -9.39
N VAL A 717 0.32 -27.96 -8.50
CA VAL A 717 1.29 -28.89 -7.90
C VAL A 717 0.55 -29.91 -7.02
N ALA A 718 0.82 -31.18 -7.25
CA ALA A 718 0.14 -32.27 -6.59
C ALA A 718 0.75 -32.66 -5.23
N TYR A 719 0.01 -33.43 -4.42
CA TYR A 719 0.46 -33.91 -3.11
C TYR A 719 1.43 -35.10 -3.22
N GLN A 720 1.17 -36.01 -4.17
CA GLN A 720 1.95 -37.22 -4.31
C GLN A 720 3.31 -36.89 -4.98
N PRO A 721 4.45 -37.34 -4.42
CA PRO A 721 5.79 -36.92 -4.89
C PRO A 721 6.06 -37.15 -6.36
N ASP A 722 5.69 -38.33 -6.92
CA ASP A 722 5.92 -38.62 -8.35
C ASP A 722 5.11 -37.71 -9.27
N LEU A 723 3.93 -37.21 -8.80
CA LEU A 723 3.14 -36.23 -9.53
C LEU A 723 3.72 -34.82 -9.41
N GLU A 724 4.23 -34.45 -8.24
CA GLU A 724 4.95 -33.17 -8.05
C GLU A 724 6.19 -33.13 -8.94
N ASP A 725 6.98 -34.21 -8.98
CA ASP A 725 8.18 -34.32 -9.82
C ASP A 725 7.87 -34.26 -11.32
N GLU A 726 6.75 -34.85 -11.77
CA GLU A 726 6.30 -34.78 -13.17
C GLU A 726 5.82 -33.38 -13.56
N ILE A 727 5.16 -32.66 -12.64
CA ILE A 727 4.61 -31.32 -12.88
C ILE A 727 5.70 -30.26 -12.91
N LEU A 728 6.61 -30.31 -11.95
CA LEU A 728 7.65 -29.29 -11.78
C LEU A 728 8.89 -29.58 -12.63
N PRO A 729 9.47 -28.58 -13.32
CA PRO A 729 10.63 -28.79 -14.19
C PRO A 729 11.86 -29.29 -13.41
N GLN A 730 12.42 -30.40 -13.87
CA GLN A 730 13.58 -31.04 -13.27
C GLN A 730 14.89 -30.68 -14.02
N ALA A 731 16.04 -30.95 -13.41
CA ALA A 731 17.33 -30.80 -14.08
C ALA A 731 17.44 -31.61 -15.41
N GLN A 732 16.72 -32.75 -15.50
CA GLN A 732 16.66 -33.57 -16.71
C GLN A 732 15.92 -32.86 -17.86
N ASP A 733 14.89 -32.07 -17.58
CA ASP A 733 14.14 -31.36 -18.61
C ASP A 733 14.93 -30.18 -19.16
N VAL A 734 15.65 -29.47 -18.28
CA VAL A 734 16.60 -28.41 -18.67
C VAL A 734 17.73 -29.03 -19.52
N TYR A 735 18.28 -30.19 -19.12
CA TYR A 735 19.35 -30.89 -19.86
C TYR A 735 18.87 -31.28 -21.25
N ARG A 736 17.69 -31.91 -21.41
CA ARG A 736 17.12 -32.26 -22.71
C ARG A 736 16.94 -31.04 -23.60
N ALA A 737 16.38 -29.95 -23.06
CA ALA A 737 16.20 -28.72 -23.82
C ALA A 737 17.51 -28.08 -24.26
N ILE A 738 18.60 -28.19 -23.48
CA ILE A 738 19.94 -27.77 -23.87
C ILE A 738 20.42 -28.60 -25.09
N LEU A 739 20.28 -29.94 -25.05
CA LEU A 739 20.68 -30.81 -26.17
C LEU A 739 19.88 -30.49 -27.43
N ASP A 740 18.54 -30.39 -27.32
CA ASP A 740 17.64 -30.04 -28.43
C ASP A 740 18.06 -28.74 -29.13
N LEU A 741 18.50 -27.72 -28.35
CA LEU A 741 18.96 -26.45 -28.88
C LEU A 741 20.30 -26.56 -29.65
N THR A 742 21.13 -27.55 -29.36
CA THR A 742 22.43 -27.77 -30.05
C THR A 742 22.33 -28.60 -31.32
N GLU A 743 21.13 -29.15 -31.62
CA GLU A 743 20.86 -29.86 -32.88
C GLU A 743 20.61 -28.91 -34.07
N TYR A 744 20.30 -27.64 -33.77
CA TYR A 744 20.19 -26.55 -34.75
C TYR A 744 21.59 -26.03 -35.14
#